data_a0714ad06f9bb51a0be4a88b9eabe6d6
#
_entry.id   a0714ad06f9bb51a0be4a88b9eabe6d6
#
_cell.length_a   1.000
_cell.length_b   1.000
_cell.length_c   1.000
_cell.angle_alpha   90.00
_cell.angle_beta   90.00
_cell.angle_gamma   90.00
#
_symmetry.space_group_name_H-M   'P 1'
#
loop_
_entity.id
_entity.type
_entity.pdbx_description
1 polymer ?
#
loop_
_entity_poly.entity_id
_entity_poly.type
_entity_poly.pdbx_seq_one_letter_code
_entity_poly.pdbx_strand_id
1 'polypeptide(L)'
;MGTTVALTLVCVLVCGIAFAGAVFVLMPGARDRGTTASAGGSPTPDGRGPQPRPNQSPAPSVPSSTEEPLPGVDTPATPPPSTPVANTGTYECPGFSGIQLPVSMVLDDTFAWGDDPPYKVGTGSGDINWRSDPYRKPSWYMWLHSLRWLGNGIHAGQRGDRKTLTHVLAIIHDWVQDNPYSWKGDVGAWEATMHRTNVLLCARQAVLTGLRVSSLPAQYAWLDKSLVDHAQFMIVNWSGPSNHGTDESIALFGVGCTLKRPELKKLAVDRLTQAITTAIDPQGSTNEQSVGYGMFNYLLWGRATTALQRCGSSPGPVIAQRRAALSEWLALATKSTGELQQVGDAVRQKPTGAAGTALDYVASLGKRGTKPSKRVAVFDAGYIFGRTGWGETRPFAQESTYSIRYGAARRLHGHDDHMSITYSSHGRDVLIDPGHSGYQLDKWQAWSKSPAAHNVMTIPSADTAAVETRLLRASITPTWESYSLADSPAPGVTRKRDVLVLKDPDLVITLDRGQATSNQRYETLWHLAPEQKVTVQSPTAAVAMKPGDKSKTYLLQIPYQQQPPADGITVVQGQQDPVQGWYYPDIFHRQSAPVVKFNRTGTNAAILSAVVPTATTEAVTYKTRTVSGMFFVDLTVGARKATIRVLPDGRLSRIS
;
A
#
# COMPACT_ATOMS: atom_id res chain seq x y z
N MET A 1 36.36 -19.56 1.54
CA MET A 1 35.02 -19.91 2.10
C MET A 1 34.66 -19.03 3.31
N GLY A 2 35.14 -17.79 3.40
CA GLY A 2 34.97 -16.93 4.59
C GLY A 2 34.35 -15.56 4.32
N THR A 3 34.03 -15.22 3.08
CA THR A 3 33.63 -13.84 2.72
C THR A 3 32.14 -13.69 2.35
N THR A 4 31.43 -14.77 2.14
CA THR A 4 30.00 -14.72 1.73
C THR A 4 29.03 -14.69 2.93
N VAL A 5 29.47 -15.10 4.12
CA VAL A 5 28.63 -15.11 5.34
C VAL A 5 28.54 -13.73 5.98
N ALA A 6 29.58 -12.91 5.84
CA ALA A 6 29.60 -11.55 6.42
C ALA A 6 28.68 -10.55 5.69
N LEU A 7 28.48 -10.71 4.37
CA LEU A 7 27.61 -9.83 3.59
C LEU A 7 26.11 -10.08 3.86
N THR A 8 25.75 -11.33 4.16
CA THR A 8 24.35 -11.69 4.48
C THR A 8 23.94 -11.20 5.87
N LEU A 9 24.88 -11.13 6.81
CA LEU A 9 24.60 -10.63 8.17
C LEU A 9 24.41 -9.11 8.20
N VAL A 10 25.13 -8.37 7.35
CA VAL A 10 24.99 -6.90 7.25
C VAL A 10 23.67 -6.50 6.59
N CYS A 11 23.20 -7.23 5.59
CA CYS A 11 21.87 -6.98 5.00
C CYS A 11 20.71 -7.29 5.98
N VAL A 12 20.85 -8.29 6.84
CA VAL A 12 19.83 -8.61 7.85
C VAL A 12 19.83 -7.57 8.97
N LEU A 13 20.98 -6.99 9.33
CA LEU A 13 21.04 -5.96 10.38
C LEU A 13 20.45 -4.60 9.91
N VAL A 14 20.64 -4.23 8.66
CA VAL A 14 20.12 -2.97 8.09
C VAL A 14 18.61 -3.06 7.81
N CYS A 15 18.11 -4.23 7.42
CA CYS A 15 16.66 -4.48 7.35
C CYS A 15 16.01 -4.74 8.73
N GLY A 16 16.76 -5.22 9.71
CA GLY A 16 16.27 -5.56 11.05
C GLY A 16 15.96 -4.34 11.93
N ILE A 17 16.51 -3.17 11.65
CA ILE A 17 16.23 -1.96 12.42
C ILE A 17 14.87 -1.35 12.05
N ALA A 18 14.33 -1.64 10.87
CA ALA A 18 12.95 -1.29 10.49
C ALA A 18 11.89 -2.27 11.03
N PHE A 19 12.29 -3.36 11.68
CA PHE A 19 11.42 -4.47 12.09
C PHE A 19 11.59 -4.91 13.55
N ALA A 20 11.93 -4.02 14.46
CA ALA A 20 11.94 -4.33 15.89
C ALA A 20 10.51 -4.47 16.48
N GLY A 21 9.68 -5.30 15.84
CA GLY A 21 8.31 -5.54 16.31
C GLY A 21 7.64 -6.78 15.75
N ALA A 22 8.34 -7.83 15.36
CA ALA A 22 7.85 -9.21 15.29
C ALA A 22 8.72 -10.09 14.40
N VAL A 23 9.82 -10.60 14.88
CA VAL A 23 10.28 -11.92 14.44
C VAL A 23 10.94 -12.60 15.66
N PHE A 24 10.19 -13.38 16.39
CA PHE A 24 10.75 -14.46 17.17
C PHE A 24 11.13 -15.57 16.19
N VAL A 25 12.37 -15.62 15.77
CA VAL A 25 12.94 -16.79 15.13
C VAL A 25 13.40 -17.74 16.25
N LEU A 26 12.70 -18.83 16.40
CA LEU A 26 13.13 -19.99 17.18
C LEU A 26 14.42 -20.53 16.58
N MET A 27 15.53 -20.37 17.27
CA MET A 27 16.72 -21.18 17.02
C MET A 27 16.66 -22.45 17.88
N PRO A 28 17.09 -23.62 17.34
CA PRO A 28 17.06 -24.88 18.08
C PRO A 28 18.16 -24.91 19.15
N GLY A 29 17.76 -25.44 20.30
CA GLY A 29 18.54 -25.47 21.52
C GLY A 29 19.83 -26.28 21.45
N ALA A 30 20.80 -25.78 22.17
CA ALA A 30 21.90 -26.58 22.71
C ALA A 30 21.58 -26.91 24.16
N ARG A 31 21.57 -28.21 24.46
CA ARG A 31 21.49 -28.75 25.80
C ARG A 31 22.76 -28.42 26.57
N ASP A 32 22.63 -27.94 27.80
CA ASP A 32 23.51 -28.48 28.85
C ASP A 32 22.87 -28.47 30.24
N ARG A 33 23.40 -29.38 31.05
CA ARG A 33 22.82 -29.99 32.25
C ARG A 33 23.01 -29.14 33.51
N GLY A 34 22.00 -29.19 34.34
CA GLY A 34 22.06 -29.56 35.77
C GLY A 34 22.65 -28.60 36.79
N THR A 35 21.90 -28.19 37.74
CA THR A 35 21.83 -28.74 39.10
C THR A 35 20.91 -27.90 39.99
N THR A 36 20.28 -28.62 40.88
CA THR A 36 19.34 -28.31 41.95
C THR A 36 19.81 -27.34 43.05
N ALA A 37 18.89 -26.52 43.61
CA ALA A 37 18.44 -26.46 45.03
C ALA A 37 17.93 -25.05 45.37
N SER A 38 16.69 -24.88 45.69
CA SER A 38 16.00 -24.87 47.00
C SER A 38 16.08 -23.57 47.82
N ALA A 39 14.88 -23.00 48.00
CA ALA A 39 14.29 -22.39 49.20
C ALA A 39 14.69 -20.97 49.69
N GLY A 40 13.68 -20.09 49.75
CA GLY A 40 13.34 -19.42 51.01
C GLY A 40 13.63 -17.93 51.16
N GLY A 41 12.57 -17.13 51.36
CA GLY A 41 12.61 -15.95 52.23
C GLY A 41 12.46 -14.56 51.62
N SER A 42 11.28 -13.96 51.68
CA SER A 42 11.11 -12.50 51.84
C SER A 42 11.37 -12.07 53.28
N PRO A 43 11.67 -10.82 53.64
CA PRO A 43 10.95 -9.60 53.29
C PRO A 43 11.78 -8.27 53.11
N THR A 44 11.12 -7.25 52.60
CA THR A 44 11.31 -5.80 52.49
C THR A 44 12.05 -5.07 53.65
N PRO A 45 12.35 -3.70 53.59
CA PRO A 45 12.29 -2.70 52.48
C PRO A 45 13.47 -1.67 52.46
N ASP A 46 13.39 -0.72 51.49
CA ASP A 46 13.97 0.63 51.44
C ASP A 46 15.46 0.84 51.09
N GLY A 47 15.62 1.63 50.02
CA GLY A 47 16.90 2.20 49.61
C GLY A 47 16.85 2.83 48.20
N ARG A 48 16.28 4.03 48.06
CA ARG A 48 16.24 4.76 46.78
C ARG A 48 17.61 5.25 46.39
N GLY A 49 18.16 4.72 45.27
CA GLY A 49 19.19 5.34 44.46
C GLY A 49 18.68 5.47 43.01
N PRO A 50 19.02 6.50 42.26
CA PRO A 50 18.50 6.64 40.90
C PRO A 50 19.11 5.59 40.00
N GLN A 51 18.26 4.69 39.48
CA GLN A 51 18.68 3.76 38.42
C GLN A 51 18.81 4.54 37.07
N PRO A 52 19.82 4.24 36.25
CA PRO A 52 19.89 4.74 34.90
C PRO A 52 18.69 4.18 34.12
N ARG A 53 18.00 5.06 33.40
CA ARG A 53 16.90 4.68 32.49
C ARG A 53 17.42 3.64 31.50
N PRO A 54 16.68 2.57 31.22
CA PRO A 54 17.02 1.68 30.14
C PRO A 54 17.03 2.48 28.84
N ASN A 55 18.05 2.25 28.01
CA ASN A 55 18.13 2.76 26.65
C ASN A 55 16.77 2.55 25.95
N GLN A 56 16.09 3.65 25.69
CA GLN A 56 14.94 3.62 24.79
C GLN A 56 15.48 3.29 23.42
N SER A 57 15.15 2.13 22.93
CA SER A 57 15.25 1.83 21.49
C SER A 57 14.58 2.96 20.72
N PRO A 58 15.13 3.42 19.59
CA PRO A 58 14.49 4.41 18.76
C PRO A 58 13.07 3.93 18.48
N ALA A 59 12.09 4.81 18.66
CA ALA A 59 10.71 4.54 18.32
C ALA A 59 10.65 3.99 16.91
N PRO A 60 9.79 3.01 16.63
CA PRO A 60 9.59 2.54 15.27
C PRO A 60 9.28 3.78 14.43
N SER A 61 10.02 3.93 13.33
CA SER A 61 9.71 4.94 12.33
C SER A 61 8.24 4.76 11.99
N VAL A 62 7.42 5.74 12.37
CA VAL A 62 6.04 5.80 11.89
C VAL A 62 6.20 5.81 10.37
N PRO A 63 5.69 4.82 9.65
CA PRO A 63 5.77 4.86 8.20
C PRO A 63 5.25 6.22 7.78
N SER A 64 5.80 6.80 6.74
CA SER A 64 5.36 8.05 6.10
C SER A 64 3.89 8.02 5.63
N SER A 65 3.15 7.11 6.12
CA SER A 65 1.70 6.96 6.05
C SER A 65 0.91 8.14 6.59
N THR A 66 1.58 9.00 7.33
CA THR A 66 1.04 10.30 7.66
C THR A 66 1.09 11.27 6.46
N GLU A 67 1.75 10.88 5.37
CA GLU A 67 1.38 11.35 4.03
C GLU A 67 0.23 10.50 3.48
N GLU A 68 -0.71 10.19 4.33
CA GLU A 68 -1.97 9.60 3.94
C GLU A 68 -2.50 10.20 2.66
N PRO A 69 -3.11 9.37 1.81
CA PRO A 69 -4.15 9.87 0.94
C PRO A 69 -5.25 10.38 1.87
N LEU A 70 -5.19 11.67 2.13
CA LEU A 70 -6.10 12.40 3.00
C LEU A 70 -7.52 12.13 2.53
N PRO A 71 -8.42 11.61 3.37
CA PRO A 71 -9.82 11.61 3.07
C PRO A 71 -10.27 13.07 2.96
N GLY A 72 -10.70 13.49 1.76
CA GLY A 72 -11.41 14.75 1.56
C GLY A 72 -10.57 16.02 1.56
N VAL A 73 -9.30 15.97 1.16
CA VAL A 73 -8.62 17.19 0.73
C VAL A 73 -9.18 17.55 -0.63
N ASP A 74 -9.84 18.70 -0.69
CA ASP A 74 -10.10 19.38 -1.95
C ASP A 74 -8.85 19.27 -2.80
N THR A 75 -8.96 18.60 -3.93
CA THR A 75 -7.88 18.44 -4.89
C THR A 75 -7.28 19.82 -5.12
N PRO A 76 -5.97 20.02 -4.87
CA PRO A 76 -5.34 21.25 -5.31
C PRO A 76 -5.65 21.34 -6.81
N ALA A 77 -6.15 22.50 -7.24
CA ALA A 77 -6.45 22.77 -8.62
C ALA A 77 -5.32 22.19 -9.48
N THR A 78 -5.67 21.38 -10.47
CA THR A 78 -4.76 20.74 -11.42
C THR A 78 -3.68 21.75 -11.78
N PRO A 79 -2.39 21.48 -11.53
CA PRO A 79 -1.36 22.40 -11.99
C PRO A 79 -1.55 22.54 -13.50
N PRO A 80 -1.51 23.76 -14.05
CA PRO A 80 -1.62 23.98 -15.47
C PRO A 80 -0.58 23.11 -16.20
N PRO A 81 -0.82 22.69 -17.45
CA PRO A 81 0.11 21.90 -18.22
C PRO A 81 1.48 22.57 -18.13
N SER A 82 2.49 21.82 -17.70
CA SER A 82 3.84 22.32 -17.51
C SER A 82 4.38 22.85 -18.84
N THR A 83 4.28 24.14 -19.05
CA THR A 83 5.19 24.84 -19.96
C THR A 83 6.61 24.48 -19.55
N PRO A 84 7.55 24.23 -20.48
CA PRO A 84 8.94 24.01 -20.12
C PRO A 84 9.39 25.19 -19.25
N VAL A 85 9.68 24.92 -17.96
CA VAL A 85 10.18 25.94 -17.04
C VAL A 85 11.53 26.36 -17.59
N ALA A 86 11.65 27.63 -17.98
CA ALA A 86 12.92 28.20 -18.39
C ALA A 86 13.92 27.97 -17.24
N ASN A 87 15.09 27.44 -17.56
CA ASN A 87 16.15 27.16 -16.60
C ASN A 87 16.69 28.49 -16.06
N THR A 88 16.10 29.00 -14.97
CA THR A 88 16.50 30.24 -14.33
C THR A 88 17.73 30.09 -13.44
N GLY A 89 18.28 28.87 -13.31
CA GLY A 89 19.43 28.56 -12.45
C GLY A 89 19.15 28.66 -10.96
N THR A 90 17.90 28.90 -10.56
CA THR A 90 17.45 28.93 -9.17
C THR A 90 16.53 27.73 -8.89
N TYR A 91 16.87 26.97 -7.85
CA TYR A 91 16.01 25.90 -7.36
C TYR A 91 14.78 26.50 -6.67
N GLU A 92 13.62 26.36 -7.28
CA GLU A 92 12.37 26.81 -6.68
C GLU A 92 11.97 25.91 -5.50
N CYS A 93 11.35 26.54 -4.48
CA CYS A 93 10.77 25.81 -3.36
C CYS A 93 9.89 24.64 -3.85
N PRO A 94 10.16 23.38 -3.42
CA PRO A 94 9.39 22.25 -3.87
C PRO A 94 7.93 22.24 -3.38
N GLY A 95 7.58 23.19 -2.49
CA GLY A 95 6.30 23.21 -1.80
C GLY A 95 6.32 22.31 -0.56
N PHE A 96 5.17 22.20 0.04
CA PHE A 96 4.97 21.40 1.24
C PHE A 96 3.86 20.39 1.00
N SER A 97 4.05 19.14 1.43
CA SER A 97 3.02 18.14 1.61
C SER A 97 2.72 17.97 3.11
N GLY A 98 1.52 17.50 3.45
CA GLY A 98 1.10 17.31 4.83
C GLY A 98 0.68 18.59 5.54
N ILE A 99 0.64 18.57 6.88
CA ILE A 99 0.01 19.62 7.69
C ILE A 99 0.75 20.94 7.59
N GLN A 100 0.00 21.95 7.17
CA GLN A 100 0.41 23.34 7.15
C GLN A 100 -0.59 24.13 8.00
N LEU A 101 -0.14 24.66 9.11
CA LEU A 101 -1.03 25.36 10.02
C LEU A 101 -1.44 26.74 9.48
N PRO A 102 -2.62 27.27 9.88
CA PRO A 102 -3.00 28.64 9.60
C PRO A 102 -1.93 29.62 10.07
N VAL A 103 -1.72 30.70 9.30
CA VAL A 103 -0.72 31.74 9.62
C VAL A 103 -0.93 32.31 11.04
N SER A 104 -2.17 32.43 11.49
CA SER A 104 -2.48 32.90 12.86
C SER A 104 -1.90 31.99 13.94
N MET A 105 -1.96 30.66 13.74
CA MET A 105 -1.36 29.70 14.68
C MET A 105 0.16 29.77 14.67
N VAL A 106 0.75 29.94 13.48
CA VAL A 106 2.20 30.11 13.32
C VAL A 106 2.66 31.37 14.09
N LEU A 107 1.96 32.48 13.91
CA LEU A 107 2.28 33.76 14.61
C LEU A 107 2.03 33.72 16.14
N ASP A 108 1.24 32.75 16.61
CA ASP A 108 0.98 32.55 18.04
C ASP A 108 1.85 31.41 18.63
N ASP A 109 2.85 30.93 17.89
CA ASP A 109 3.72 29.81 18.27
C ASP A 109 2.92 28.57 18.72
N THR A 110 1.81 28.29 18.03
CA THR A 110 0.92 27.17 18.32
C THR A 110 1.10 26.07 17.29
N PHE A 111 1.38 24.85 17.76
CA PHE A 111 1.53 23.66 16.93
C PHE A 111 0.35 22.69 17.15
N ALA A 112 -0.06 22.01 16.09
CA ALA A 112 -1.06 20.96 16.11
C ALA A 112 -0.67 19.82 15.17
N TRP A 113 -1.00 18.60 15.56
CA TRP A 113 -0.77 17.41 14.74
C TRP A 113 -1.87 16.36 14.94
N GLY A 114 -2.44 15.85 13.85
CA GLY A 114 -3.51 14.84 13.86
C GLY A 114 -4.73 15.33 14.64
N ASP A 115 -5.31 14.44 15.46
CA ASP A 115 -6.47 14.74 16.31
C ASP A 115 -6.09 15.33 17.69
N ASP A 116 -4.80 15.55 17.93
CA ASP A 116 -4.35 16.13 19.20
C ASP A 116 -4.73 17.62 19.26
N PRO A 117 -5.18 18.10 20.44
CA PRO A 117 -5.51 19.51 20.59
C PRO A 117 -4.32 20.42 20.26
N PRO A 118 -4.54 21.61 19.68
CA PRO A 118 -3.47 22.59 19.50
C PRO A 118 -2.74 22.90 20.81
N TYR A 119 -1.41 22.99 20.75
CA TYR A 119 -0.57 23.26 21.91
C TYR A 119 0.37 24.42 21.65
N LYS A 120 0.44 25.38 22.59
CA LYS A 120 1.41 26.50 22.54
C LYS A 120 2.80 25.96 22.84
N VAL A 121 3.67 26.04 21.86
CA VAL A 121 5.08 25.61 21.95
C VAL A 121 6.02 26.78 22.22
N GLY A 122 5.54 28.01 22.11
CA GLY A 122 6.27 29.25 22.39
C GLY A 122 5.35 30.33 22.94
N THR A 123 5.85 31.57 23.02
CA THR A 123 5.14 32.71 23.61
C THR A 123 4.58 33.69 22.58
N GLY A 124 4.71 33.43 21.28
CA GLY A 124 4.35 34.31 20.19
C GLY A 124 5.51 35.22 19.75
N SER A 125 6.73 34.97 20.24
CA SER A 125 7.95 35.67 19.86
C SER A 125 8.80 34.95 18.82
N GLY A 126 8.47 33.67 18.53
CA GLY A 126 9.27 32.78 17.70
C GLY A 126 10.36 32.03 18.49
N ASP A 127 10.36 32.13 19.81
CA ASP A 127 11.19 31.37 20.75
C ASP A 127 10.36 30.13 21.17
N ILE A 128 10.80 28.96 20.78
CA ILE A 128 10.05 27.70 20.85
C ILE A 128 10.68 26.74 21.85
N ASN A 129 9.86 26.17 22.72
CA ASN A 129 10.30 25.03 23.55
C ASN A 129 10.37 23.75 22.72
N TRP A 130 11.48 23.49 22.07
CA TRP A 130 11.72 22.31 21.22
C TRP A 130 11.75 20.99 22.00
N ARG A 131 11.63 21.00 23.31
CA ARG A 131 11.53 19.78 24.13
C ARG A 131 10.09 19.52 24.58
N SER A 132 9.12 20.31 24.11
CA SER A 132 7.69 20.06 24.32
C SER A 132 7.29 18.71 23.71
N ASP A 133 6.64 17.88 24.51
CA ASP A 133 5.99 16.64 24.08
C ASP A 133 4.77 16.38 24.99
N PRO A 134 3.72 17.22 24.90
CA PRO A 134 2.58 17.19 25.82
C PRO A 134 1.80 15.89 25.76
N TYR A 135 1.83 15.21 24.61
CA TYR A 135 1.06 14.00 24.34
C TYR A 135 1.88 12.71 24.44
N ARG A 136 3.20 12.83 24.63
CA ARG A 136 4.15 11.69 24.66
C ARG A 136 4.03 10.82 23.41
N LYS A 137 3.89 11.46 22.26
CA LYS A 137 3.74 10.82 20.94
C LYS A 137 4.97 11.10 20.09
N PRO A 138 5.76 10.07 19.72
CA PRO A 138 6.92 10.25 18.86
C PRO A 138 6.61 10.95 17.54
N SER A 139 5.44 10.69 16.93
CA SER A 139 5.00 11.36 15.71
C SER A 139 4.76 12.86 15.91
N TRP A 140 4.11 13.25 17.01
CA TRP A 140 3.90 14.67 17.33
C TRP A 140 5.23 15.42 17.47
N TYR A 141 6.18 14.81 18.19
CA TYR A 141 7.51 15.36 18.38
C TYR A 141 8.30 15.47 17.06
N MET A 142 8.26 14.42 16.24
CA MET A 142 8.90 14.40 14.92
C MET A 142 8.35 15.51 14.01
N TRP A 143 7.01 15.68 13.97
CA TRP A 143 6.40 16.71 13.14
C TRP A 143 6.65 18.14 13.63
N LEU A 144 6.75 18.36 14.94
CA LEU A 144 7.21 19.64 15.50
C LEU A 144 8.60 19.99 14.95
N HIS A 145 9.55 19.04 15.02
CA HIS A 145 10.93 19.23 14.56
C HIS A 145 11.08 19.22 13.03
N SER A 146 10.09 18.79 12.29
CA SER A 146 10.10 18.85 10.82
C SER A 146 9.99 20.25 10.26
N LEU A 147 9.48 21.20 11.04
CA LEU A 147 9.17 22.59 10.68
C LEU A 147 8.13 22.75 9.55
N ARG A 148 7.53 21.64 9.06
CA ARG A 148 6.55 21.70 7.94
C ARG A 148 5.32 22.52 8.28
N TRP A 149 4.95 22.60 9.55
CA TRP A 149 3.85 23.40 10.03
C TRP A 149 3.98 24.90 9.72
N LEU A 150 5.21 25.39 9.42
CA LEU A 150 5.49 26.77 9.03
C LEU A 150 5.15 27.08 7.56
N GLY A 151 4.76 26.09 6.76
CA GLY A 151 4.60 26.19 5.31
C GLY A 151 3.73 27.36 4.85
N ASN A 152 2.54 27.55 5.44
CA ASN A 152 1.66 28.69 5.09
C ASN A 152 2.27 30.05 5.45
N GLY A 153 3.03 30.12 6.54
CA GLY A 153 3.78 31.31 6.92
C GLY A 153 4.90 31.64 5.92
N ILE A 154 5.63 30.62 5.45
CA ILE A 154 6.65 30.79 4.41
C ILE A 154 6.02 31.29 3.10
N HIS A 155 4.88 30.72 2.69
CA HIS A 155 4.17 31.17 1.49
C HIS A 155 3.63 32.60 1.62
N ALA A 156 3.16 33.01 2.82
CA ALA A 156 2.79 34.40 3.07
C ALA A 156 3.99 35.33 2.90
N GLY A 157 5.14 34.94 3.45
CA GLY A 157 6.40 35.66 3.29
C GLY A 157 6.84 35.77 1.82
N GLN A 158 6.74 34.74 1.05
CA GLN A 158 7.02 34.74 -0.40
C GLN A 158 6.16 35.77 -1.15
N ARG A 159 4.91 35.97 -0.72
CA ARG A 159 3.97 36.94 -1.29
C ARG A 159 4.16 38.36 -0.75
N GLY A 160 5.16 38.59 0.10
CA GLY A 160 5.53 39.93 0.60
C GLY A 160 5.01 40.29 2.00
N ASP A 161 4.37 39.33 2.72
CA ASP A 161 4.04 39.55 4.15
C ASP A 161 5.32 39.46 4.99
N ARG A 162 5.92 40.65 5.17
CA ARG A 162 7.20 40.80 5.89
C ARG A 162 7.08 40.45 7.36
N LYS A 163 5.95 40.75 8.01
CA LYS A 163 5.73 40.45 9.43
C LYS A 163 5.75 38.91 9.63
N THR A 164 4.98 38.21 8.86
CA THR A 164 4.95 36.74 8.91
C THR A 164 6.30 36.13 8.54
N LEU A 165 6.98 36.66 7.51
CA LEU A 165 8.32 36.16 7.12
C LEU A 165 9.32 36.34 8.28
N THR A 166 9.36 37.50 8.94
CA THR A 166 10.26 37.74 10.05
C THR A 166 10.02 36.77 11.20
N HIS A 167 8.76 36.53 11.54
CA HIS A 167 8.40 35.60 12.61
C HIS A 167 8.77 34.15 12.27
N VAL A 168 8.46 33.68 11.06
CA VAL A 168 8.84 32.34 10.61
C VAL A 168 10.36 32.14 10.60
N LEU A 169 11.11 33.17 10.17
CA LEU A 169 12.58 33.10 10.19
C LEU A 169 13.12 33.12 11.62
N ALA A 170 12.45 33.80 12.57
CA ALA A 170 12.80 33.72 13.97
C ALA A 170 12.65 32.28 14.51
N ILE A 171 11.50 31.64 14.27
CA ILE A 171 11.27 30.24 14.66
C ILE A 171 12.32 29.30 14.07
N ILE A 172 12.62 29.45 12.77
CA ILE A 172 13.60 28.56 12.10
C ILE A 172 15.00 28.80 12.67
N HIS A 173 15.36 30.07 12.93
CA HIS A 173 16.66 30.43 13.48
C HIS A 173 16.82 29.93 14.91
N ASP A 174 15.79 30.06 15.71
CA ASP A 174 15.69 29.52 17.07
C ASP A 174 15.92 27.99 17.07
N TRP A 175 15.26 27.27 16.14
CA TRP A 175 15.52 25.83 15.98
C TRP A 175 17.01 25.54 15.70
N VAL A 176 17.65 26.32 14.84
CA VAL A 176 19.05 26.12 14.45
C VAL A 176 19.99 26.42 15.64
N GLN A 177 19.67 27.40 16.47
CA GLN A 177 20.45 27.75 17.65
C GLN A 177 20.32 26.72 18.76
N ASP A 178 19.10 26.27 19.04
CA ASP A 178 18.79 25.33 20.12
C ASP A 178 19.14 23.88 19.80
N ASN A 179 19.31 23.57 18.53
CA ASN A 179 19.66 22.25 18.05
C ASN A 179 20.91 22.30 17.15
N PRO A 180 22.10 22.61 17.71
CA PRO A 180 23.35 22.64 16.97
C PRO A 180 23.64 21.27 16.33
N TYR A 181 24.31 21.26 15.17
CA TYR A 181 24.56 20.06 14.41
C TYR A 181 25.44 19.06 15.18
N SER A 182 24.77 18.11 15.81
CA SER A 182 25.35 16.89 16.41
C SER A 182 24.25 15.83 16.58
N TRP A 183 23.22 15.92 15.74
CA TRP A 183 21.96 15.16 15.86
C TRP A 183 22.19 13.65 15.86
N LYS A 184 21.65 12.97 16.85
CA LYS A 184 21.74 11.51 17.04
C LYS A 184 20.39 10.84 17.27
N GLY A 185 19.32 11.39 16.67
CA GLY A 185 17.96 10.88 16.80
C GLY A 185 17.10 11.59 17.84
N ASP A 186 17.65 12.58 18.54
CA ASP A 186 16.98 13.32 19.62
C ASP A 186 16.07 14.46 19.15
N VAL A 187 16.16 14.85 17.88
CA VAL A 187 15.36 15.93 17.28
C VAL A 187 14.57 15.44 16.05
N GLY A 188 13.97 14.25 16.16
CA GLY A 188 13.24 13.64 15.07
C GLY A 188 14.13 13.41 13.86
N ALA A 189 15.36 12.85 14.06
CA ALA A 189 16.45 12.93 13.11
C ALA A 189 16.01 12.51 11.70
N TRP A 190 16.07 11.45 11.21
CA TRP A 190 15.98 11.09 9.78
C TRP A 190 14.80 11.72 9.02
N GLU A 191 13.55 11.36 9.35
CA GLU A 191 12.37 11.86 8.62
C GLU A 191 12.18 13.36 8.81
N ALA A 192 12.31 13.87 10.03
CA ALA A 192 12.24 15.31 10.28
C ALA A 192 13.33 16.09 9.51
N THR A 193 14.52 15.51 9.33
CA THR A 193 15.64 16.20 8.65
C THR A 193 15.36 16.42 7.17
N MET A 194 14.83 15.45 6.44
CA MET A 194 14.50 15.65 5.02
C MET A 194 13.39 16.70 4.84
N HIS A 195 12.38 16.69 5.70
CA HIS A 195 11.32 17.70 5.68
C HIS A 195 11.83 19.09 6.03
N ARG A 196 12.61 19.20 7.11
CA ARG A 196 13.21 20.46 7.55
C ARG A 196 14.16 21.03 6.51
N THR A 197 14.91 20.20 5.78
CA THR A 197 15.73 20.63 4.66
C THR A 197 14.88 21.34 3.58
N ASN A 198 13.73 20.77 3.22
CA ASN A 198 12.82 21.41 2.27
C ASN A 198 12.26 22.73 2.83
N VAL A 199 11.97 22.80 4.12
CA VAL A 199 11.55 24.05 4.79
C VAL A 199 12.63 25.12 4.69
N LEU A 200 13.89 24.79 4.97
CA LEU A 200 15.03 25.72 4.85
C LEU A 200 15.21 26.23 3.40
N LEU A 201 15.10 25.34 2.40
CA LEU A 201 15.14 25.73 0.99
C LEU A 201 14.04 26.72 0.64
N CYS A 202 12.82 26.46 1.11
CA CYS A 202 11.67 27.34 0.88
C CYS A 202 11.77 28.66 1.67
N ALA A 203 12.27 28.65 2.91
CA ALA A 203 12.51 29.85 3.69
C ALA A 203 13.58 30.75 3.03
N ARG A 204 14.67 30.14 2.54
CA ARG A 204 15.69 30.85 1.77
C ARG A 204 15.10 31.55 0.54
N GLN A 205 14.27 30.84 -0.23
CA GLN A 205 13.57 31.46 -1.36
C GLN A 205 12.61 32.55 -0.92
N ALA A 206 11.90 32.38 0.21
CA ALA A 206 11.01 33.41 0.74
C ALA A 206 11.76 34.68 1.11
N VAL A 207 12.99 34.59 1.63
CA VAL A 207 13.86 35.76 1.85
C VAL A 207 14.15 36.46 0.53
N LEU A 208 14.59 35.70 -0.51
CA LEU A 208 14.94 36.31 -1.80
C LEU A 208 13.73 37.02 -2.45
N THR A 209 12.58 36.33 -2.49
CA THR A 209 11.37 36.85 -3.16
C THR A 209 10.66 37.91 -2.32
N GLY A 210 10.49 37.68 -1.02
CA GLY A 210 9.77 38.60 -0.12
C GLY A 210 10.52 39.91 0.12
N LEU A 211 11.85 39.88 0.12
CA LEU A 211 12.69 41.07 0.21
C LEU A 211 13.07 41.66 -1.17
N ARG A 212 12.75 40.95 -2.26
CA ARG A 212 13.08 41.32 -3.64
C ARG A 212 14.59 41.52 -3.86
N VAL A 213 15.39 40.59 -3.36
CA VAL A 213 16.85 40.58 -3.48
C VAL A 213 17.34 39.41 -4.34
N SER A 214 18.45 39.57 -5.05
CA SER A 214 19.05 38.55 -5.90
C SER A 214 20.02 37.63 -5.18
N SER A 215 20.50 38.01 -4.01
CA SER A 215 21.40 37.22 -3.17
C SER A 215 20.94 37.24 -1.72
N LEU A 216 21.30 36.19 -0.97
CA LEU A 216 20.93 36.07 0.44
C LEU A 216 21.66 37.17 1.26
N PRO A 217 20.93 38.06 1.98
CA PRO A 217 21.56 39.05 2.84
C PRO A 217 22.41 38.40 3.95
N ALA A 218 23.51 39.01 4.35
CA ALA A 218 24.48 38.46 5.31
C ALA A 218 23.83 37.99 6.63
N GLN A 219 22.83 38.71 7.11
CA GLN A 219 22.09 38.36 8.33
C GLN A 219 21.33 37.02 8.24
N TYR A 220 21.10 36.46 7.05
CA TYR A 220 20.46 35.17 6.81
C TYR A 220 21.45 34.11 6.35
N ALA A 221 22.76 34.36 6.37
CA ALA A 221 23.80 33.39 5.95
C ALA A 221 23.75 32.08 6.74
N TRP A 222 23.17 32.08 7.92
CA TRP A 222 22.93 30.90 8.75
C TRP A 222 22.02 29.86 8.05
N LEU A 223 21.12 30.28 7.13
CA LEU A 223 20.30 29.36 6.32
C LEU A 223 21.18 28.47 5.44
N ASP A 224 22.14 29.08 4.72
CA ASP A 224 23.05 28.31 3.85
C ASP A 224 23.95 27.39 4.68
N LYS A 225 24.42 27.85 5.86
CA LYS A 225 25.18 27.00 6.79
C LYS A 225 24.33 25.82 7.28
N SER A 226 23.09 26.05 7.70
CA SER A 226 22.19 25.00 8.17
C SER A 226 21.86 23.99 7.05
N LEU A 227 21.71 24.44 5.79
CA LEU A 227 21.56 23.54 4.64
C LEU A 227 22.77 22.63 4.43
N VAL A 228 23.98 23.12 4.68
CA VAL A 228 25.21 22.28 4.64
C VAL A 228 25.18 21.24 5.74
N ASP A 229 24.79 21.61 6.96
CA ASP A 229 24.69 20.68 8.10
C ASP A 229 23.64 19.57 7.82
N HIS A 230 22.48 19.94 7.26
CA HIS A 230 21.45 18.98 6.86
C HIS A 230 21.92 18.06 5.73
N ALA A 231 22.61 18.59 4.74
CA ALA A 231 23.20 17.77 3.67
C ALA A 231 24.21 16.77 4.24
N GLN A 232 25.09 17.20 5.15
CA GLN A 232 26.06 16.33 5.79
C GLN A 232 25.38 15.20 6.59
N PHE A 233 24.30 15.52 7.30
CA PHE A 233 23.50 14.51 8.00
C PHE A 233 22.93 13.46 7.04
N MET A 234 22.28 13.89 5.95
CA MET A 234 21.72 13.00 4.95
C MET A 234 22.76 12.21 4.16
N ILE A 235 23.99 12.74 4.04
CA ILE A 235 25.10 11.98 3.44
C ILE A 235 25.49 10.78 4.31
N VAL A 236 25.61 11.01 5.60
CA VAL A 236 26.06 10.00 6.57
C VAL A 236 24.96 9.00 6.95
N ASN A 237 23.72 9.48 7.08
CA ASN A 237 22.60 8.73 7.64
C ASN A 237 21.53 8.40 6.59
N TRP A 238 21.91 8.12 5.36
CA TRP A 238 20.94 7.78 4.32
C TRP A 238 20.17 6.49 4.66
N SER A 239 18.84 6.56 4.59
CA SER A 239 17.92 5.46 4.90
C SER A 239 17.90 4.33 3.84
N GLY A 240 18.86 4.32 2.92
CA GLY A 240 18.94 3.33 1.85
C GLY A 240 17.91 3.53 0.73
N PRO A 241 17.74 2.52 -0.14
CA PRO A 241 16.83 2.60 -1.29
C PRO A 241 15.37 2.35 -0.88
N SER A 242 14.86 3.19 0.01
CA SER A 242 13.48 3.21 0.53
C SER A 242 12.76 4.49 0.10
N ASN A 243 11.47 4.61 0.46
CA ASN A 243 10.71 5.86 0.30
C ASN A 243 11.36 7.02 1.07
N HIS A 244 11.80 6.79 2.32
CA HIS A 244 12.53 7.81 3.11
C HIS A 244 13.83 8.21 2.42
N GLY A 245 14.67 7.24 2.02
CA GLY A 245 15.92 7.53 1.32
C GLY A 245 15.73 8.20 -0.04
N THR A 246 14.57 8.03 -0.67
CA THR A 246 14.16 8.75 -1.87
C THR A 246 13.89 10.22 -1.55
N ASP A 247 13.09 10.53 -0.52
CA ASP A 247 12.80 11.92 -0.11
C ASP A 247 14.05 12.62 0.44
N GLU A 248 14.91 11.92 1.19
CA GLU A 248 16.24 12.43 1.60
C GLU A 248 17.09 12.82 0.38
N SER A 249 17.07 11.97 -0.66
CA SER A 249 17.83 12.24 -1.89
C SER A 249 17.25 13.41 -2.70
N ILE A 250 15.92 13.58 -2.71
CA ILE A 250 15.26 14.76 -3.29
C ILE A 250 15.69 16.04 -2.54
N ALA A 251 15.68 16.01 -1.22
CA ALA A 251 16.11 17.15 -0.39
C ALA A 251 17.61 17.45 -0.60
N LEU A 252 18.46 16.42 -0.61
CA LEU A 252 19.89 16.57 -0.88
C LEU A 252 20.18 17.18 -2.27
N PHE A 253 19.41 16.75 -3.29
CA PHE A 253 19.49 17.33 -4.63
C PHE A 253 19.14 18.83 -4.61
N GLY A 254 18.10 19.21 -3.86
CA GLY A 254 17.70 20.60 -3.67
C GLY A 254 18.80 21.44 -3.05
N VAL A 255 19.49 20.94 -2.03
CA VAL A 255 20.65 21.62 -1.43
C VAL A 255 21.78 21.77 -2.45
N GLY A 256 22.11 20.67 -3.17
CA GLY A 256 23.16 20.70 -4.20
C GLY A 256 22.88 21.68 -5.33
N CYS A 257 21.60 21.85 -5.69
CA CYS A 257 21.17 22.85 -6.66
C CYS A 257 21.30 24.27 -6.12
N THR A 258 20.74 24.53 -4.92
CA THR A 258 20.69 25.86 -4.29
C THR A 258 22.07 26.42 -3.97
N LEU A 259 22.95 25.58 -3.44
CA LEU A 259 24.32 25.96 -3.05
C LEU A 259 25.35 25.74 -4.16
N LYS A 260 24.91 25.38 -5.38
CA LYS A 260 25.79 25.11 -6.54
C LYS A 260 26.86 24.06 -6.25
N ARG A 261 26.45 22.94 -5.60
CA ARG A 261 27.32 21.82 -5.20
C ARG A 261 27.06 20.61 -6.11
N PRO A 262 27.80 20.47 -7.22
CA PRO A 262 27.57 19.41 -8.20
C PRO A 262 27.77 18.01 -7.63
N GLU A 263 28.64 17.83 -6.66
CA GLU A 263 28.87 16.57 -5.97
C GLU A 263 27.63 16.08 -5.19
N LEU A 264 26.90 17.00 -4.55
CA LEU A 264 25.65 16.66 -3.86
C LEU A 264 24.55 16.26 -4.86
N LYS A 265 24.46 16.99 -5.98
CA LYS A 265 23.53 16.65 -7.06
C LYS A 265 23.80 15.25 -7.62
N LYS A 266 25.09 14.94 -7.89
CA LYS A 266 25.48 13.63 -8.41
C LYS A 266 25.13 12.52 -7.42
N LEU A 267 25.51 12.66 -6.16
CA LEU A 267 25.21 11.68 -5.11
C LEU A 267 23.69 11.44 -4.99
N ALA A 268 22.88 12.51 -5.01
CA ALA A 268 21.44 12.40 -4.93
C ALA A 268 20.85 11.63 -6.14
N VAL A 269 21.29 11.91 -7.36
CA VAL A 269 20.84 11.21 -8.57
C VAL A 269 21.25 9.72 -8.55
N ASP A 270 22.45 9.41 -8.11
CA ASP A 270 22.92 8.02 -7.96
C ASP A 270 22.02 7.25 -6.96
N ARG A 271 21.69 7.86 -5.81
CA ARG A 271 20.78 7.29 -4.80
C ARG A 271 19.35 7.13 -5.32
N LEU A 272 18.83 8.14 -6.03
CA LEU A 272 17.50 8.05 -6.67
C LEU A 272 17.46 6.91 -7.69
N THR A 273 18.51 6.74 -8.49
CA THR A 273 18.59 5.65 -9.46
C THR A 273 18.62 4.27 -8.77
N GLN A 274 19.36 4.14 -7.68
CA GLN A 274 19.36 2.93 -6.86
C GLN A 274 17.99 2.67 -6.23
N ALA A 275 17.37 3.71 -5.65
CA ALA A 275 16.08 3.59 -4.96
C ALA A 275 14.96 3.15 -5.91
N ILE A 276 14.83 3.77 -7.10
CA ILE A 276 13.77 3.36 -8.05
C ILE A 276 13.99 1.94 -8.57
N THR A 277 15.24 1.54 -8.76
CA THR A 277 15.56 0.19 -9.23
C THR A 277 15.17 -0.88 -8.20
N THR A 278 15.25 -0.54 -6.92
CA THR A 278 14.83 -1.40 -5.80
C THR A 278 13.31 -1.38 -5.61
N ALA A 279 12.70 -0.20 -5.64
CA ALA A 279 11.29 -0.02 -5.33
C ALA A 279 10.34 -0.50 -6.42
N ILE A 280 10.74 -0.38 -7.68
CA ILE A 280 9.88 -0.67 -8.85
C ILE A 280 10.63 -1.59 -9.80
N ASP A 281 10.07 -2.73 -10.12
CA ASP A 281 10.64 -3.70 -11.05
C ASP A 281 10.53 -3.23 -12.53
N PRO A 282 11.15 -3.93 -13.49
CA PRO A 282 11.03 -3.57 -14.92
C PRO A 282 9.61 -3.60 -15.47
N GLN A 283 8.71 -4.37 -14.85
CA GLN A 283 7.31 -4.47 -15.25
C GLN A 283 6.42 -3.41 -14.59
N GLY A 284 6.98 -2.58 -13.70
CA GLY A 284 6.27 -1.50 -13.01
C GLY A 284 5.63 -1.90 -11.68
N SER A 285 5.82 -3.13 -11.20
CA SER A 285 5.29 -3.54 -9.90
C SER A 285 6.14 -2.97 -8.76
N THR A 286 5.49 -2.57 -7.67
CA THR A 286 6.20 -2.14 -6.46
C THR A 286 6.66 -3.34 -5.64
N ASN A 287 7.85 -3.25 -5.04
CA ASN A 287 8.37 -4.27 -4.11
C ASN A 287 7.62 -4.32 -2.78
N GLU A 288 6.74 -3.37 -2.52
CA GLU A 288 5.98 -3.24 -1.26
C GLU A 288 4.70 -4.10 -1.21
N GLN A 289 4.39 -4.81 -2.29
CA GLN A 289 3.27 -5.73 -2.42
C GLN A 289 1.88 -5.11 -2.13
N SER A 290 1.71 -3.82 -2.43
CA SER A 290 0.44 -3.11 -2.28
C SER A 290 0.17 -2.19 -3.46
N VAL A 291 -1.07 -2.18 -3.94
CA VAL A 291 -1.51 -1.26 -5.00
C VAL A 291 -1.58 0.18 -4.48
N GLY A 292 -1.98 0.36 -3.22
CA GLY A 292 -1.99 1.68 -2.58
C GLY A 292 -0.58 2.29 -2.51
N TYR A 293 0.40 1.51 -2.08
CA TYR A 293 1.80 1.93 -2.07
C TYR A 293 2.40 2.08 -3.46
N GLY A 294 1.90 1.36 -4.46
CA GLY A 294 2.21 1.64 -5.86
C GLY A 294 1.81 3.06 -6.27
N MET A 295 0.62 3.52 -5.85
CA MET A 295 0.16 4.89 -6.10
C MET A 295 1.00 5.93 -5.35
N PHE A 296 1.33 5.66 -4.09
CA PHE A 296 2.24 6.48 -3.30
C PHE A 296 3.61 6.63 -4.00
N ASN A 297 4.21 5.53 -4.44
CA ASN A 297 5.46 5.54 -5.20
C ASN A 297 5.35 6.34 -6.50
N TYR A 298 4.24 6.23 -7.24
CA TYR A 298 4.04 7.02 -8.46
C TYR A 298 4.10 8.53 -8.20
N LEU A 299 3.48 8.98 -7.11
CA LEU A 299 3.50 10.38 -6.69
C LEU A 299 4.88 10.81 -6.19
N LEU A 300 5.55 9.99 -5.38
CA LEU A 300 6.91 10.22 -4.88
C LEU A 300 7.89 10.39 -6.04
N TRP A 301 7.88 9.49 -7.01
CA TRP A 301 8.74 9.57 -8.20
C TRP A 301 8.35 10.71 -9.13
N GLY A 302 7.10 11.18 -9.06
CA GLY A 302 6.67 12.45 -9.67
C GLY A 302 7.38 13.65 -9.05
N ARG A 303 7.44 13.72 -7.71
CA ARG A 303 8.17 14.76 -6.96
C ARG A 303 9.66 14.72 -7.31
N ALA A 304 10.28 13.53 -7.31
CA ALA A 304 11.69 13.36 -7.68
C ALA A 304 11.98 13.90 -9.10
N THR A 305 11.16 13.49 -10.08
CA THR A 305 11.30 13.97 -11.46
C THR A 305 11.20 15.50 -11.55
N THR A 306 10.20 16.09 -10.89
CA THR A 306 10.00 17.54 -10.86
C THR A 306 11.18 18.26 -10.19
N ALA A 307 11.70 17.74 -9.08
CA ALA A 307 12.85 18.33 -8.40
C ALA A 307 14.11 18.35 -9.30
N LEU A 308 14.37 17.25 -10.01
CA LEU A 308 15.48 17.18 -10.97
C LEU A 308 15.33 18.21 -12.10
N GLN A 309 14.13 18.29 -12.70
CA GLN A 309 13.83 19.21 -13.79
C GLN A 309 13.94 20.68 -13.39
N ARG A 310 13.53 21.06 -12.18
CA ARG A 310 13.66 22.43 -11.64
C ARG A 310 15.10 22.93 -11.65
N CYS A 311 16.07 22.03 -11.50
CA CYS A 311 17.49 22.37 -11.56
C CYS A 311 18.13 22.08 -12.94
N GLY A 312 17.32 21.94 -13.99
CA GLY A 312 17.80 21.64 -15.34
C GLY A 312 18.44 20.27 -15.52
N SER A 313 18.18 19.33 -14.60
CA SER A 313 18.68 17.96 -14.68
C SER A 313 17.61 17.02 -15.24
N SER A 314 18.02 16.11 -16.13
CA SER A 314 17.14 15.02 -16.56
C SER A 314 17.01 13.98 -15.46
N PRO A 315 15.84 13.34 -15.29
CA PRO A 315 15.70 12.19 -14.41
C PRO A 315 16.49 10.96 -14.89
N GLY A 316 16.96 10.98 -16.14
CA GLY A 316 17.64 9.85 -16.76
C GLY A 316 16.68 8.74 -17.22
N PRO A 317 17.17 7.79 -18.04
CA PRO A 317 16.32 6.78 -18.66
C PRO A 317 15.73 5.79 -17.65
N VAL A 318 16.48 5.41 -16.62
CA VAL A 318 16.03 4.41 -15.63
C VAL A 318 14.81 4.92 -14.87
N ILE A 319 14.86 6.13 -14.31
CA ILE A 319 13.76 6.72 -13.56
C ILE A 319 12.54 6.90 -14.47
N ALA A 320 12.74 7.41 -15.69
CA ALA A 320 11.67 7.63 -16.64
C ALA A 320 10.96 6.32 -17.04
N GLN A 321 11.72 5.27 -17.37
CA GLN A 321 11.19 3.97 -17.77
C GLN A 321 10.43 3.27 -16.62
N ARG A 322 11.01 3.24 -15.41
CA ARG A 322 10.36 2.62 -14.26
C ARG A 322 9.05 3.32 -13.88
N ARG A 323 9.05 4.66 -13.92
CA ARG A 323 7.85 5.44 -13.64
C ARG A 323 6.77 5.26 -14.71
N ALA A 324 7.14 5.14 -15.97
CA ALA A 324 6.22 4.83 -17.06
C ALA A 324 5.61 3.42 -16.89
N ALA A 325 6.44 2.42 -16.59
CA ALA A 325 5.99 1.05 -16.32
C ALA A 325 5.04 0.98 -15.10
N LEU A 326 5.34 1.73 -14.02
CA LEU A 326 4.44 1.84 -12.86
C LEU A 326 3.09 2.48 -13.24
N SER A 327 3.07 3.46 -14.15
CA SER A 327 1.81 4.03 -14.67
C SER A 327 0.95 2.98 -15.38
N GLU A 328 1.54 2.11 -16.19
CA GLU A 328 0.85 1.00 -16.86
C GLU A 328 0.34 -0.05 -15.86
N TRP A 329 1.18 -0.40 -14.86
CA TRP A 329 0.83 -1.35 -13.81
C TRP A 329 -0.37 -0.86 -13.00
N LEU A 330 -0.37 0.41 -12.56
CA LEU A 330 -1.47 1.04 -11.84
C LEU A 330 -2.73 1.17 -12.69
N ALA A 331 -2.59 1.44 -13.98
CA ALA A 331 -3.73 1.49 -14.90
C ALA A 331 -4.43 0.13 -14.99
N LEU A 332 -3.68 -0.97 -15.06
CA LEU A 332 -4.22 -2.32 -15.03
C LEU A 332 -4.81 -2.69 -13.67
N ALA A 333 -4.22 -2.19 -12.57
CA ALA A 333 -4.72 -2.36 -11.20
C ALA A 333 -5.92 -1.44 -10.88
N THR A 334 -6.42 -0.65 -11.84
CA THR A 334 -7.58 0.23 -11.65
C THR A 334 -8.86 -0.47 -12.12
N LYS A 335 -9.86 -0.51 -11.24
CA LYS A 335 -11.20 -1.06 -11.53
C LYS A 335 -11.91 -0.24 -12.61
N SER A 336 -12.88 -0.84 -13.28
CA SER A 336 -13.76 -0.13 -14.23
C SER A 336 -14.59 0.97 -13.56
N THR A 337 -14.82 0.87 -12.24
CA THR A 337 -15.46 1.91 -11.43
C THR A 337 -14.58 3.15 -11.24
N GLY A 338 -13.31 3.11 -11.68
CA GLY A 338 -12.36 4.23 -11.59
C GLY A 338 -11.60 4.30 -10.27
N GLU A 339 -11.67 3.25 -9.44
CA GLU A 339 -10.91 3.15 -8.19
C GLU A 339 -9.79 2.10 -8.33
N LEU A 340 -8.73 2.25 -7.56
CA LEU A 340 -7.67 1.24 -7.47
C LEU A 340 -8.18 -0.04 -6.80
N GLN A 341 -7.63 -1.19 -7.19
CA GLN A 341 -7.80 -2.44 -6.46
C GLN A 341 -7.21 -2.30 -5.05
N GLN A 342 -7.94 -2.75 -4.03
CA GLN A 342 -7.48 -2.65 -2.64
C GLN A 342 -6.58 -3.84 -2.24
N VAL A 343 -5.63 -4.22 -3.06
CA VAL A 343 -4.73 -5.36 -2.81
C VAL A 343 -3.57 -4.93 -1.92
N GLY A 344 -3.32 -5.67 -0.84
CA GLY A 344 -2.37 -5.32 0.22
C GLY A 344 -2.87 -4.16 1.07
N ASP A 345 -1.94 -3.46 1.76
CA ASP A 345 -2.26 -2.24 2.51
C ASP A 345 -2.70 -1.13 1.53
N ALA A 346 -3.95 -1.18 1.11
CA ALA A 346 -4.56 -0.23 0.20
C ALA A 346 -5.94 0.18 0.70
N VAL A 347 -6.25 1.47 0.57
CA VAL A 347 -7.56 2.03 0.89
C VAL A 347 -8.34 2.31 -0.38
N ARG A 348 -9.62 2.65 -0.25
CA ARG A 348 -10.44 3.07 -1.37
C ARG A 348 -9.98 4.42 -1.89
N GLN A 349 -9.37 4.45 -3.06
CA GLN A 349 -8.85 5.67 -3.67
C GLN A 349 -8.95 5.65 -5.19
N LYS A 350 -9.05 6.84 -5.78
CA LYS A 350 -8.95 7.02 -7.22
C LYS A 350 -7.49 7.24 -7.62
N PRO A 351 -7.06 6.72 -8.78
CA PRO A 351 -5.73 7.00 -9.29
C PRO A 351 -5.59 8.47 -9.70
N THR A 352 -4.38 9.01 -9.55
CA THR A 352 -3.99 10.31 -10.07
C THR A 352 -2.83 10.12 -11.05
N GLY A 353 -3.06 10.38 -12.32
CA GLY A 353 -2.07 10.21 -13.39
C GLY A 353 -1.60 11.53 -13.98
N ALA A 354 -0.33 11.57 -14.41
CA ALA A 354 0.14 12.67 -15.23
C ALA A 354 -0.60 12.66 -16.59
N ALA A 355 -0.88 13.85 -17.12
CA ALA A 355 -1.59 14.01 -18.38
C ALA A 355 -0.94 13.20 -19.53
N GLY A 356 -1.76 12.56 -20.34
CA GLY A 356 -1.34 11.75 -21.47
C GLY A 356 -0.89 10.32 -21.13
N THR A 357 -0.80 9.94 -19.86
CA THR A 357 -0.37 8.60 -19.46
C THR A 357 -1.51 7.58 -19.45
N ALA A 358 -1.15 6.28 -19.31
CA ALA A 358 -2.11 5.20 -19.11
C ALA A 358 -2.95 5.40 -17.82
N LEU A 359 -2.33 5.94 -16.78
CA LEU A 359 -3.01 6.23 -15.52
C LEU A 359 -4.02 7.38 -15.65
N ASP A 360 -3.73 8.41 -16.47
CA ASP A 360 -4.70 9.46 -16.84
C ASP A 360 -5.92 8.88 -17.59
N TYR A 361 -5.67 7.86 -18.45
CA TYR A 361 -6.75 7.20 -19.18
C TYR A 361 -7.77 6.56 -18.22
N VAL A 362 -7.31 5.78 -17.25
CA VAL A 362 -8.21 5.12 -16.31
C VAL A 362 -8.79 6.08 -15.28
N ALA A 363 -8.03 7.08 -14.83
CA ALA A 363 -8.53 8.13 -13.94
C ALA A 363 -9.66 8.96 -14.56
N SER A 364 -9.61 9.12 -15.88
CA SER A 364 -10.66 9.83 -16.65
C SER A 364 -11.77 8.90 -17.17
N LEU A 365 -11.79 7.64 -16.81
CA LEU A 365 -12.72 6.61 -17.30
C LEU A 365 -12.70 6.49 -18.83
N GLY A 366 -11.50 6.47 -19.41
CA GLY A 366 -11.27 6.31 -20.84
C GLY A 366 -11.42 7.58 -21.69
N LYS A 367 -11.57 8.77 -21.06
CA LYS A 367 -11.84 10.02 -21.79
C LYS A 367 -10.58 10.76 -22.21
N ARG A 368 -9.46 10.59 -21.51
CA ARG A 368 -8.17 11.28 -21.76
C ARG A 368 -7.02 10.30 -21.53
N GLY A 369 -5.81 10.71 -21.89
CA GLY A 369 -4.62 9.89 -21.71
C GLY A 369 -4.42 8.85 -22.79
N THR A 370 -3.45 7.98 -22.61
CA THR A 370 -3.11 6.91 -23.56
C THR A 370 -3.72 5.59 -23.10
N LYS A 371 -4.57 4.99 -23.93
CA LYS A 371 -5.15 3.68 -23.63
C LYS A 371 -4.05 2.63 -23.43
N PRO A 372 -4.04 1.85 -22.33
CA PRO A 372 -3.09 0.77 -22.14
C PRO A 372 -3.15 -0.26 -23.28
N SER A 373 -1.99 -0.76 -23.70
CA SER A 373 -1.91 -1.69 -24.82
C SER A 373 -2.41 -3.10 -24.48
N LYS A 374 -2.32 -3.49 -23.22
CA LYS A 374 -2.70 -4.82 -22.74
C LYS A 374 -4.03 -4.75 -21.99
N ARG A 375 -4.88 -5.73 -22.20
CA ARG A 375 -6.12 -5.95 -21.44
C ARG A 375 -5.90 -6.85 -20.23
N VAL A 376 -4.94 -7.76 -20.32
CA VAL A 376 -4.53 -8.67 -19.26
C VAL A 376 -3.02 -8.66 -19.17
N ALA A 377 -2.49 -8.63 -17.95
CA ALA A 377 -1.06 -8.78 -17.71
C ALA A 377 -0.79 -9.68 -16.50
N VAL A 378 0.25 -10.48 -16.64
CA VAL A 378 0.83 -11.35 -15.60
C VAL A 378 2.18 -10.73 -15.25
N PHE A 379 2.36 -10.40 -13.97
CA PHE A 379 3.55 -9.74 -13.44
C PHE A 379 4.35 -10.71 -12.57
N ASP A 380 5.65 -10.79 -12.77
CA ASP A 380 6.53 -11.70 -12.02
C ASP A 380 6.55 -11.41 -10.51
N ALA A 381 6.24 -10.17 -10.13
CA ALA A 381 6.03 -9.79 -8.73
C ALA A 381 4.80 -10.42 -8.07
N GLY A 382 4.05 -11.25 -8.79
CA GLY A 382 2.93 -12.02 -8.25
C GLY A 382 1.57 -11.37 -8.39
N TYR A 383 1.34 -10.63 -9.46
CA TYR A 383 0.04 -10.03 -9.78
C TYR A 383 -0.45 -10.47 -11.15
N ILE A 384 -1.74 -10.75 -11.22
CA ILE A 384 -2.46 -10.83 -12.48
C ILE A 384 -3.55 -9.77 -12.41
N PHE A 385 -3.55 -8.84 -13.36
CA PHE A 385 -4.65 -7.91 -13.57
C PHE A 385 -5.27 -8.15 -14.93
N GLY A 386 -6.59 -8.20 -14.97
CA GLY A 386 -7.31 -8.42 -16.21
C GLY A 386 -8.63 -7.66 -16.25
N ARG A 387 -9.11 -7.49 -17.47
CA ARG A 387 -10.39 -6.82 -17.74
C ARG A 387 -10.99 -7.27 -19.06
N THR A 388 -12.29 -7.05 -19.22
CA THR A 388 -13.02 -7.42 -20.44
C THR A 388 -12.74 -6.49 -21.61
N GLY A 389 -12.52 -5.21 -21.34
CA GLY A 389 -12.22 -4.19 -22.34
C GLY A 389 -11.84 -2.85 -21.72
N TRP A 390 -11.60 -1.87 -22.55
CA TRP A 390 -11.26 -0.50 -22.20
C TRP A 390 -12.36 0.51 -22.58
N GLY A 391 -13.59 0.02 -22.81
CA GLY A 391 -14.72 0.85 -23.24
C GLY A 391 -15.02 0.76 -24.74
N GLU A 392 -14.46 -0.23 -25.45
CA GLU A 392 -14.66 -0.37 -26.90
C GLU A 392 -16.02 -0.99 -27.26
N THR A 393 -16.46 -1.99 -26.51
CA THR A 393 -17.68 -2.76 -26.81
C THR A 393 -18.84 -2.41 -25.88
N ARG A 394 -18.55 -1.89 -24.70
CA ARG A 394 -19.51 -1.41 -23.71
C ARG A 394 -18.89 -0.24 -22.92
N PRO A 395 -19.70 0.60 -22.24
CA PRO A 395 -19.14 1.73 -21.47
C PRO A 395 -18.04 1.29 -20.51
N PHE A 396 -16.97 2.08 -20.39
CA PHE A 396 -15.80 1.78 -19.55
C PHE A 396 -16.18 1.31 -18.14
N ALA A 397 -17.13 2.01 -17.50
CA ALA A 397 -17.60 1.67 -16.16
C ALA A 397 -18.34 0.33 -16.07
N GLN A 398 -18.82 -0.22 -17.18
CA GLN A 398 -19.54 -1.50 -17.24
C GLN A 398 -18.62 -2.68 -17.54
N GLU A 399 -17.34 -2.43 -17.88
CA GLU A 399 -16.37 -3.48 -18.09
C GLU A 399 -16.13 -4.27 -16.80
N SER A 400 -15.81 -5.56 -16.91
CA SER A 400 -15.37 -6.33 -15.76
C SER A 400 -13.86 -6.20 -15.57
N THR A 401 -13.44 -6.19 -14.31
CA THR A 401 -12.03 -6.17 -13.91
C THR A 401 -11.77 -7.14 -12.79
N TYR A 402 -10.58 -7.74 -12.77
CA TYR A 402 -10.18 -8.66 -11.71
C TYR A 402 -8.69 -8.53 -11.38
N SER A 403 -8.34 -8.95 -10.17
CA SER A 403 -6.96 -9.20 -9.78
C SER A 403 -6.82 -10.62 -9.22
N ILE A 404 -5.65 -11.24 -9.39
CA ILE A 404 -5.29 -12.49 -8.72
C ILE A 404 -3.88 -12.31 -8.14
N ARG A 405 -3.68 -12.77 -6.90
CA ARG A 405 -2.39 -12.74 -6.22
C ARG A 405 -1.69 -14.09 -6.26
N TYR A 406 -0.36 -14.05 -6.47
CA TYR A 406 0.53 -15.21 -6.39
C TYR A 406 1.96 -14.74 -6.06
N GLY A 407 2.96 -15.60 -6.16
CA GLY A 407 4.37 -15.24 -6.04
C GLY A 407 4.92 -15.35 -4.63
N ALA A 408 5.90 -14.53 -4.33
CA ALA A 408 6.65 -14.58 -3.07
C ALA A 408 5.75 -14.30 -1.87
N ALA A 409 6.09 -14.92 -0.75
CA ALA A 409 5.44 -14.69 0.53
C ALA A 409 5.33 -13.20 0.90
N ARG A 410 4.38 -12.89 1.77
CA ARG A 410 4.09 -11.52 2.23
C ARG A 410 5.35 -10.77 2.66
N ARG A 411 5.45 -9.54 2.21
CA ARG A 411 6.50 -8.57 2.58
C ARG A 411 5.87 -7.20 2.79
N LEU A 412 6.46 -6.39 3.63
CA LEU A 412 6.12 -4.99 3.83
C LEU A 412 4.61 -4.75 3.97
N HIS A 413 3.99 -4.24 2.94
CA HIS A 413 2.57 -3.86 2.88
C HIS A 413 1.68 -4.91 2.20
N GLY A 414 2.22 -6.09 1.90
CA GLY A 414 1.44 -7.21 1.38
C GLY A 414 0.57 -7.87 2.43
N HIS A 415 -0.40 -8.65 1.98
CA HIS A 415 -1.23 -9.53 2.79
C HIS A 415 -0.94 -11.01 2.45
N ASP A 416 -1.40 -11.93 3.28
CA ASP A 416 -1.38 -13.37 3.00
C ASP A 416 -2.59 -13.73 2.10
N ASP A 417 -2.69 -13.04 0.98
CA ASP A 417 -3.78 -13.01 0.02
C ASP A 417 -3.53 -13.90 -1.23
N HIS A 418 -2.60 -14.81 -1.13
CA HIS A 418 -2.21 -15.68 -2.25
C HIS A 418 -3.36 -16.55 -2.74
N MET A 419 -3.50 -16.68 -4.06
CA MET A 419 -4.64 -17.25 -4.80
C MET A 419 -5.94 -16.46 -4.67
N SER A 420 -5.99 -15.36 -3.91
CA SER A 420 -7.20 -14.53 -3.83
C SER A 420 -7.51 -13.87 -5.16
N ILE A 421 -8.80 -13.69 -5.42
CA ILE A 421 -9.33 -12.96 -6.57
C ILE A 421 -10.24 -11.83 -6.11
N THR A 422 -10.03 -10.62 -6.64
CA THR A 422 -11.04 -9.56 -6.60
C THR A 422 -11.76 -9.50 -7.94
N TYR A 423 -13.01 -9.04 -7.94
CA TYR A 423 -13.79 -8.97 -9.17
C TYR A 423 -14.81 -7.84 -9.12
N SER A 424 -14.80 -6.99 -10.13
CA SER A 424 -15.82 -5.96 -10.35
C SER A 424 -16.46 -6.16 -11.72
N SER A 425 -17.77 -5.97 -11.82
CA SER A 425 -18.51 -6.18 -13.06
C SER A 425 -19.78 -5.35 -13.07
N HIS A 426 -20.24 -4.93 -14.23
CA HIS A 426 -21.47 -4.16 -14.41
C HIS A 426 -21.53 -2.91 -13.51
N GLY A 427 -20.40 -2.21 -13.38
CA GLY A 427 -20.28 -0.96 -12.64
C GLY A 427 -20.29 -1.08 -11.11
N ARG A 428 -20.07 -2.27 -10.55
CA ARG A 428 -20.04 -2.52 -9.11
C ARG A 428 -18.97 -3.50 -8.69
N ASP A 429 -18.58 -3.44 -7.44
CA ASP A 429 -17.72 -4.44 -6.80
C ASP A 429 -18.55 -5.72 -6.52
N VAL A 430 -18.00 -6.86 -6.92
CA VAL A 430 -18.59 -8.21 -6.78
C VAL A 430 -17.86 -8.99 -5.71
N LEU A 431 -16.54 -9.16 -5.87
CA LEU A 431 -15.64 -9.75 -4.87
C LEU A 431 -14.65 -8.70 -4.45
N ILE A 432 -14.62 -8.37 -3.17
CA ILE A 432 -13.75 -7.33 -2.62
C ILE A 432 -12.56 -7.93 -1.85
N ASP A 433 -11.54 -7.11 -1.66
CA ASP A 433 -10.48 -7.30 -0.67
C ASP A 433 -10.85 -6.53 0.61
N PRO A 434 -10.38 -6.94 1.80
CA PRO A 434 -10.71 -6.24 3.05
C PRO A 434 -10.17 -4.82 3.11
N GLY A 435 -9.10 -4.51 2.37
CA GLY A 435 -8.39 -3.23 2.46
C GLY A 435 -7.47 -3.14 3.67
N HIS A 436 -7.01 -1.92 3.96
CA HIS A 436 -6.03 -1.62 5.00
C HIS A 436 -6.69 -1.20 6.32
N SER A 437 -6.47 -1.97 7.38
CA SER A 437 -7.06 -1.75 8.70
C SER A 437 -6.28 -0.76 9.60
N GLY A 438 -5.22 -0.16 9.07
CA GLY A 438 -4.33 0.72 9.82
C GLY A 438 -3.09 -0.01 10.38
N TYR A 439 -2.33 0.70 11.20
CA TYR A 439 -1.02 0.25 11.70
C TYR A 439 -1.05 -0.24 13.15
N GLN A 440 -2.22 -0.31 13.76
CA GLN A 440 -2.37 -0.83 15.11
C GLN A 440 -2.16 -2.35 15.11
N LEU A 441 -1.22 -2.84 15.91
CA LEU A 441 -0.94 -4.27 16.06
C LEU A 441 -2.04 -4.93 16.92
N ASP A 442 -3.20 -5.12 16.33
CA ASP A 442 -4.38 -5.66 16.98
C ASP A 442 -5.01 -6.81 16.18
N LYS A 443 -6.10 -7.39 16.71
CA LYS A 443 -6.82 -8.49 16.06
C LYS A 443 -7.39 -8.11 14.67
N TRP A 444 -7.65 -6.82 14.43
CA TRP A 444 -8.20 -6.34 13.17
C TRP A 444 -7.14 -6.35 12.07
N GLN A 445 -5.93 -5.86 12.39
CA GLN A 445 -4.80 -5.92 11.47
C GLN A 445 -4.37 -7.38 11.25
N ALA A 446 -4.30 -8.19 12.31
CA ALA A 446 -3.98 -9.60 12.19
C ALA A 446 -4.96 -10.32 11.24
N TRP A 447 -6.26 -10.03 11.37
CA TRP A 447 -7.28 -10.60 10.47
C TRP A 447 -7.16 -10.06 9.04
N SER A 448 -7.10 -8.73 8.84
CA SER A 448 -7.10 -8.14 7.50
C SER A 448 -5.91 -8.60 6.65
N LYS A 449 -4.80 -8.97 7.30
CA LYS A 449 -3.60 -9.51 6.64
C LYS A 449 -3.59 -11.04 6.51
N SER A 450 -4.55 -11.74 7.09
CA SER A 450 -4.61 -13.20 7.09
C SER A 450 -5.38 -13.76 5.89
N PRO A 451 -5.17 -15.02 5.49
CA PRO A 451 -5.94 -15.66 4.41
C PRO A 451 -7.46 -15.60 4.63
N ALA A 452 -7.92 -15.58 5.89
CA ALA A 452 -9.34 -15.54 6.24
C ALA A 452 -10.06 -14.25 5.81
N ALA A 453 -9.33 -13.20 5.47
CA ALA A 453 -9.87 -11.93 5.01
C ALA A 453 -9.99 -11.84 3.48
N HIS A 454 -9.58 -12.87 2.73
CA HIS A 454 -9.44 -12.82 1.28
C HIS A 454 -10.28 -13.89 0.57
N ASN A 455 -10.46 -13.75 -0.75
CA ASN A 455 -11.26 -14.65 -1.59
C ASN A 455 -10.47 -15.89 -2.00
N VAL A 456 -10.20 -16.76 -1.07
CA VAL A 456 -9.33 -17.93 -1.24
C VAL A 456 -9.90 -19.14 -0.48
N MET A 457 -9.47 -20.36 -0.85
CA MET A 457 -9.66 -21.52 0.01
C MET A 457 -8.73 -21.44 1.21
N THR A 458 -9.27 -21.45 2.40
CA THR A 458 -8.54 -21.52 3.68
C THR A 458 -8.58 -22.93 4.25
N ILE A 459 -7.55 -23.28 5.01
CA ILE A 459 -7.46 -24.49 5.83
C ILE A 459 -7.08 -24.00 7.23
N PRO A 460 -8.05 -23.62 8.08
CA PRO A 460 -7.79 -22.85 9.31
C PRO A 460 -6.76 -23.44 10.26
N SER A 461 -6.62 -24.77 10.26
CA SER A 461 -5.62 -25.49 11.08
C SER A 461 -4.21 -25.48 10.50
N ALA A 462 -4.03 -25.08 9.23
CA ALA A 462 -2.78 -25.17 8.49
C ALA A 462 -2.39 -23.84 7.81
N ASP A 463 -3.27 -22.86 7.81
CA ASP A 463 -2.99 -21.54 7.23
C ASP A 463 -1.98 -20.79 8.10
N THR A 464 -0.74 -20.82 7.67
CA THR A 464 0.37 -20.08 8.28
C THR A 464 0.75 -18.91 7.37
N ALA A 465 1.34 -17.88 7.97
CA ALA A 465 1.94 -16.78 7.20
C ALA A 465 3.15 -17.27 6.38
N ALA A 466 3.58 -16.47 5.43
CA ALA A 466 4.80 -16.67 4.65
C ALA A 466 4.75 -17.81 3.61
N VAL A 467 3.63 -17.98 2.94
CA VAL A 467 3.47 -18.94 1.85
C VAL A 467 3.90 -18.30 0.52
N GLU A 468 4.71 -19.03 -0.26
CA GLU A 468 4.96 -18.74 -1.67
C GLU A 468 3.97 -19.50 -2.54
N THR A 469 3.29 -18.81 -3.46
CA THR A 469 2.35 -19.42 -4.40
C THR A 469 2.89 -19.35 -5.82
N ARG A 470 2.91 -20.48 -6.49
CA ARG A 470 3.40 -20.58 -7.87
C ARG A 470 2.25 -20.49 -8.86
N LEU A 471 2.44 -19.66 -9.89
CA LEU A 471 1.62 -19.70 -11.10
C LEU A 471 2.14 -20.84 -12.00
N LEU A 472 1.39 -21.91 -12.07
CA LEU A 472 1.77 -23.09 -12.85
C LEU A 472 1.46 -22.91 -14.34
N ARG A 473 0.39 -22.16 -14.65
CA ARG A 473 -0.07 -21.94 -16.02
C ARG A 473 -0.95 -20.71 -16.12
N ALA A 474 -0.85 -20.02 -17.25
CA ALA A 474 -1.76 -18.99 -17.69
C ALA A 474 -2.16 -19.23 -19.15
N SER A 475 -3.43 -19.07 -19.47
CA SER A 475 -3.95 -19.10 -20.83
C SER A 475 -4.84 -17.87 -21.02
N ILE A 476 -4.50 -17.02 -21.97
CA ILE A 476 -5.20 -15.75 -22.25
C ILE A 476 -5.74 -15.84 -23.68
N THR A 477 -7.05 -15.77 -23.81
CA THR A 477 -7.74 -15.79 -25.10
C THR A 477 -8.60 -14.55 -25.31
N PRO A 478 -9.15 -14.30 -26.48
CA PRO A 478 -10.10 -13.21 -26.70
C PRO A 478 -11.36 -13.28 -25.82
N THR A 479 -11.84 -14.45 -25.44
CA THR A 479 -13.14 -14.66 -24.77
C THR A 479 -13.07 -15.16 -23.35
N TRP A 480 -11.93 -15.66 -22.90
CA TRP A 480 -11.72 -16.17 -21.54
C TRP A 480 -10.23 -16.17 -21.16
N GLU A 481 -9.97 -16.15 -19.88
CA GLU A 481 -8.64 -16.36 -19.28
C GLU A 481 -8.71 -17.50 -18.26
N SER A 482 -7.63 -18.31 -18.18
CA SER A 482 -7.52 -19.41 -17.22
C SER A 482 -6.13 -19.42 -16.58
N TYR A 483 -6.10 -19.64 -15.26
CA TYR A 483 -4.90 -19.66 -14.44
C TYR A 483 -4.90 -20.87 -13.53
N SER A 484 -3.73 -21.50 -13.36
CA SER A 484 -3.53 -22.59 -12.40
C SER A 484 -2.47 -22.19 -11.39
N LEU A 485 -2.81 -22.24 -10.10
CA LEU A 485 -1.99 -21.79 -8.98
C LEU A 485 -1.82 -22.94 -7.97
N ALA A 486 -0.67 -22.99 -7.29
CA ALA A 486 -0.41 -23.99 -6.26
C ALA A 486 0.51 -23.47 -5.16
N ASP A 487 0.24 -23.90 -3.93
CA ASP A 487 1.09 -23.68 -2.77
C ASP A 487 1.01 -24.83 -1.76
N SER A 488 1.77 -24.67 -0.66
CA SER A 488 1.77 -25.61 0.46
C SER A 488 1.80 -24.79 1.76
N PRO A 489 0.64 -24.50 2.35
CA PRO A 489 0.55 -23.64 3.53
C PRO A 489 1.15 -24.25 4.80
N ALA A 490 1.28 -25.58 4.85
CA ALA A 490 1.94 -26.30 5.95
C ALA A 490 2.55 -27.61 5.45
N PRO A 491 3.49 -28.22 6.19
CA PRO A 491 4.02 -29.55 5.86
C PRO A 491 2.90 -30.58 5.71
N GLY A 492 2.91 -31.32 4.58
CA GLY A 492 1.89 -32.34 4.29
C GLY A 492 0.53 -31.79 3.85
N VAL A 493 0.41 -30.47 3.65
CA VAL A 493 -0.79 -29.81 3.14
C VAL A 493 -0.49 -29.13 1.82
N THR A 494 -1.32 -29.34 0.81
CA THR A 494 -1.21 -28.68 -0.49
C THR A 494 -2.53 -28.01 -0.87
N ARG A 495 -2.45 -26.86 -1.54
CA ARG A 495 -3.59 -26.20 -2.17
C ARG A 495 -3.32 -25.99 -3.65
N LYS A 496 -4.38 -26.14 -4.44
CA LYS A 496 -4.39 -25.75 -5.86
C LYS A 496 -5.68 -25.01 -6.16
N ARG A 497 -5.57 -23.91 -6.89
CA ARG A 497 -6.71 -23.19 -7.44
C ARG A 497 -6.56 -23.07 -8.94
N ASP A 498 -7.55 -23.56 -9.67
CA ASP A 498 -7.73 -23.29 -11.08
C ASP A 498 -8.82 -22.22 -11.22
N VAL A 499 -8.55 -21.15 -11.95
CA VAL A 499 -9.45 -20.01 -12.15
C VAL A 499 -9.77 -19.90 -13.64
N LEU A 500 -11.04 -19.68 -13.97
CA LEU A 500 -11.49 -19.32 -15.31
C LEU A 500 -12.33 -18.03 -15.22
N VAL A 501 -11.92 -17.02 -15.96
CA VAL A 501 -12.68 -15.76 -16.11
C VAL A 501 -13.26 -15.71 -17.50
N LEU A 502 -14.58 -15.61 -17.61
CA LEU A 502 -15.29 -15.43 -18.87
C LEU A 502 -15.70 -13.97 -19.08
N LYS A 503 -15.83 -13.57 -20.34
CA LYS A 503 -16.20 -12.20 -20.72
C LYS A 503 -17.64 -12.06 -21.20
N ASP A 504 -18.21 -13.13 -21.69
CA ASP A 504 -19.63 -13.22 -22.12
C ASP A 504 -20.12 -14.66 -21.99
N PRO A 505 -21.03 -14.93 -21.02
CA PRO A 505 -21.42 -14.04 -19.93
C PRO A 505 -20.25 -13.72 -18.98
N ASP A 506 -20.27 -12.54 -18.36
CA ASP A 506 -19.30 -12.17 -17.33
C ASP A 506 -19.43 -13.11 -16.12
N LEU A 507 -18.39 -13.83 -15.79
CA LEU A 507 -18.35 -14.67 -14.59
C LEU A 507 -16.94 -15.15 -14.24
N VAL A 508 -16.79 -15.61 -13.02
CA VAL A 508 -15.59 -16.31 -12.54
C VAL A 508 -15.98 -17.70 -12.08
N ILE A 509 -15.21 -18.70 -12.52
CA ILE A 509 -15.29 -20.07 -12.01
C ILE A 509 -13.95 -20.43 -11.39
N THR A 510 -13.97 -21.05 -10.20
CA THR A 510 -12.78 -21.60 -9.56
C THR A 510 -12.99 -23.05 -9.20
N LEU A 511 -11.94 -23.86 -9.39
CA LEU A 511 -11.84 -25.16 -8.79
C LEU A 511 -10.73 -25.13 -7.74
N ASP A 512 -11.14 -25.13 -6.48
CA ASP A 512 -10.25 -25.22 -5.33
C ASP A 512 -10.07 -26.67 -4.92
N ARG A 513 -8.82 -27.09 -4.77
CA ARG A 513 -8.45 -28.44 -4.33
C ARG A 513 -7.46 -28.36 -3.20
N GLY A 514 -7.79 -29.01 -2.10
CA GLY A 514 -6.92 -29.16 -0.94
C GLY A 514 -6.62 -30.63 -0.69
N GLN A 515 -5.41 -30.93 -0.22
CA GLN A 515 -5.00 -32.26 0.22
C GLN A 515 -4.18 -32.14 1.49
N ALA A 516 -4.46 -32.99 2.48
CA ALA A 516 -3.76 -33.05 3.76
C ALA A 516 -3.57 -34.50 4.21
N THR A 517 -2.62 -34.73 5.09
CA THR A 517 -2.35 -36.04 5.68
C THR A 517 -3.37 -36.45 6.77
N SER A 518 -4.11 -35.49 7.29
CA SER A 518 -5.18 -35.70 8.28
C SER A 518 -6.45 -34.98 7.87
N ASN A 519 -7.56 -35.33 8.53
CA ASN A 519 -8.85 -34.71 8.27
C ASN A 519 -8.81 -33.20 8.57
N GLN A 520 -9.18 -32.38 7.61
CA GLN A 520 -9.17 -30.91 7.68
C GLN A 520 -10.52 -30.34 7.30
N ARG A 521 -10.78 -29.12 7.76
CA ARG A 521 -11.85 -28.28 7.26
C ARG A 521 -11.30 -27.38 6.17
N TYR A 522 -11.94 -27.35 5.03
CA TYR A 522 -11.63 -26.51 3.88
C TYR A 522 -12.77 -25.51 3.68
N GLU A 523 -12.43 -24.22 3.61
CA GLU A 523 -13.40 -23.15 3.45
C GLU A 523 -13.00 -22.28 2.25
N THR A 524 -13.79 -22.28 1.16
CA THR A 524 -13.63 -21.29 0.09
C THR A 524 -14.46 -20.06 0.46
N LEU A 525 -13.80 -18.91 0.59
CA LEU A 525 -14.37 -17.66 1.07
C LEU A 525 -14.66 -16.71 -0.09
N TRP A 526 -15.81 -16.05 -0.03
CA TRP A 526 -16.24 -15.02 -0.98
C TRP A 526 -16.68 -13.78 -0.24
N HIS A 527 -15.82 -12.75 -0.21
CA HIS A 527 -16.05 -11.46 0.44
C HIS A 527 -16.78 -10.52 -0.52
N LEU A 528 -17.93 -10.02 -0.09
CA LEU A 528 -18.81 -9.19 -0.90
C LEU A 528 -18.81 -7.74 -0.39
N ALA A 529 -19.19 -6.81 -1.27
CA ALA A 529 -19.28 -5.40 -0.90
C ALA A 529 -20.25 -5.15 0.28
N PRO A 530 -19.98 -4.19 1.17
CA PRO A 530 -20.75 -3.97 2.41
C PRO A 530 -22.24 -3.76 2.21
N GLU A 531 -22.64 -3.14 1.10
CA GLU A 531 -24.04 -2.86 0.77
C GLU A 531 -24.84 -4.08 0.29
N GLN A 532 -24.20 -5.24 0.09
CA GLN A 532 -24.84 -6.45 -0.38
C GLN A 532 -25.58 -7.17 0.75
N LYS A 533 -26.79 -7.64 0.47
CA LYS A 533 -27.54 -8.57 1.34
C LYS A 533 -27.51 -9.96 0.71
N VAL A 534 -27.08 -10.96 1.47
CA VAL A 534 -26.98 -12.35 1.02
C VAL A 534 -28.20 -13.14 1.47
N THR A 535 -28.75 -13.92 0.54
CA THR A 535 -29.80 -14.92 0.80
C THR A 535 -29.31 -16.29 0.34
N VAL A 536 -29.22 -17.23 1.27
CA VAL A 536 -28.94 -18.64 0.94
C VAL A 536 -30.22 -19.26 0.40
N GLN A 537 -30.18 -19.72 -0.86
CA GLN A 537 -31.35 -20.28 -1.57
C GLN A 537 -31.39 -21.81 -1.44
N SER A 538 -30.23 -22.45 -1.31
CA SER A 538 -30.08 -23.90 -1.14
C SER A 538 -28.73 -24.21 -0.49
N PRO A 539 -28.46 -25.46 -0.12
CA PRO A 539 -27.14 -25.86 0.38
C PRO A 539 -25.98 -25.58 -0.60
N THR A 540 -26.27 -25.30 -1.87
CA THR A 540 -25.28 -25.10 -2.92
C THR A 540 -25.40 -23.77 -3.66
N ALA A 541 -26.33 -22.89 -3.25
CA ALA A 541 -26.56 -21.60 -3.92
C ALA A 541 -26.87 -20.47 -2.94
N ALA A 542 -26.21 -19.35 -3.10
CA ALA A 542 -26.52 -18.09 -2.45
C ALA A 542 -26.64 -16.97 -3.48
N VAL A 543 -27.44 -15.96 -3.18
CA VAL A 543 -27.61 -14.77 -4.01
C VAL A 543 -27.37 -13.53 -3.16
N ALA A 544 -26.51 -12.66 -3.66
CA ALA A 544 -26.23 -11.35 -3.09
C ALA A 544 -26.87 -10.26 -3.94
N MET A 545 -27.45 -9.25 -3.29
CA MET A 545 -28.10 -8.14 -3.95
C MET A 545 -28.06 -6.90 -3.05
N LYS A 546 -27.77 -5.74 -3.62
CA LYS A 546 -27.97 -4.47 -2.92
C LYS A 546 -29.47 -4.20 -2.81
N PRO A 547 -30.01 -3.87 -1.64
CA PRO A 547 -31.43 -3.54 -1.49
C PRO A 547 -31.84 -2.42 -2.44
N GLY A 548 -32.96 -2.65 -3.16
CA GLY A 548 -33.47 -1.70 -4.16
C GLY A 548 -32.85 -1.78 -5.55
N ASP A 549 -31.80 -2.57 -5.73
CA ASP A 549 -31.17 -2.81 -7.04
C ASP A 549 -31.83 -4.03 -7.74
N LYS A 550 -31.73 -4.07 -9.06
CA LYS A 550 -32.15 -5.22 -9.89
C LYS A 550 -30.99 -6.19 -10.16
N SER A 551 -29.75 -5.72 -10.02
CA SER A 551 -28.55 -6.51 -10.25
C SER A 551 -28.33 -7.53 -9.13
N LYS A 552 -27.88 -8.72 -9.48
CA LYS A 552 -27.62 -9.82 -8.54
C LYS A 552 -26.23 -10.39 -8.73
N THR A 553 -25.72 -11.05 -7.71
CA THR A 553 -24.54 -11.93 -7.80
C THR A 553 -24.94 -13.29 -7.29
N TYR A 554 -24.87 -14.29 -8.15
CA TYR A 554 -25.08 -15.69 -7.79
C TYR A 554 -23.75 -16.30 -7.38
N LEU A 555 -23.73 -16.96 -6.22
CA LEU A 555 -22.60 -17.74 -5.73
C LEU A 555 -23.06 -19.20 -5.69
N LEU A 556 -22.47 -20.00 -6.56
CA LEU A 556 -22.89 -21.39 -6.77
C LEU A 556 -21.73 -22.32 -6.37
N GLN A 557 -22.00 -23.28 -5.49
CA GLN A 557 -21.13 -24.42 -5.24
C GLN A 557 -21.60 -25.59 -6.12
N ILE A 558 -20.95 -25.77 -7.25
CA ILE A 558 -21.37 -26.76 -8.25
C ILE A 558 -20.93 -28.16 -7.79
N PRO A 559 -21.83 -29.16 -7.70
CA PRO A 559 -21.45 -30.53 -7.42
C PRO A 559 -20.42 -31.01 -8.44
N TYR A 560 -19.26 -31.45 -7.95
CA TYR A 560 -18.12 -31.84 -8.79
C TYR A 560 -17.67 -33.25 -8.42
N GLN A 561 -17.62 -34.15 -9.42
CA GLN A 561 -17.29 -35.58 -9.25
C GLN A 561 -18.20 -36.28 -8.22
N GLN A 562 -17.81 -37.47 -7.74
CA GLN A 562 -18.53 -38.20 -6.69
C GLN A 562 -18.11 -37.72 -5.28
N GLN A 563 -18.03 -36.39 -5.08
CA GLN A 563 -17.74 -35.83 -3.77
C GLN A 563 -18.98 -36.01 -2.86
N PRO A 564 -18.78 -36.21 -1.55
CA PRO A 564 -19.89 -36.12 -0.59
C PRO A 564 -20.65 -34.80 -0.75
N PRO A 565 -21.90 -34.73 -0.33
CA PRO A 565 -22.62 -33.46 -0.29
C PRO A 565 -21.75 -32.39 0.40
N ALA A 566 -21.82 -31.15 -0.07
CA ALA A 566 -21.16 -30.03 0.59
C ALA A 566 -21.70 -29.90 2.03
N ASP A 567 -20.85 -29.46 2.97
CA ASP A 567 -21.25 -29.17 4.37
C ASP A 567 -22.20 -27.95 4.47
N GLY A 568 -22.64 -27.47 3.30
CA GLY A 568 -23.54 -26.34 3.15
C GLY A 568 -22.82 -24.99 2.99
N ILE A 569 -23.64 -23.96 2.84
CA ILE A 569 -23.20 -22.57 2.74
C ILE A 569 -23.40 -21.89 4.10
N THR A 570 -22.38 -21.21 4.59
CA THR A 570 -22.51 -20.31 5.75
C THR A 570 -22.24 -18.87 5.33
N VAL A 571 -22.92 -17.93 5.98
CA VAL A 571 -22.74 -16.51 5.74
C VAL A 571 -22.37 -15.84 7.07
N VAL A 572 -21.29 -15.06 7.04
CA VAL A 572 -20.80 -14.31 8.21
C VAL A 572 -20.71 -12.84 7.85
N GLN A 573 -21.10 -11.96 8.75
CA GLN A 573 -21.00 -10.52 8.56
C GLN A 573 -20.81 -9.82 9.91
N GLY A 574 -19.77 -8.99 10.03
CA GLY A 574 -19.55 -8.17 11.20
C GLY A 574 -19.18 -8.95 12.49
N GLN A 575 -18.65 -10.18 12.37
CA GLN A 575 -18.26 -11.01 13.50
C GLN A 575 -16.97 -10.47 14.11
N GLN A 576 -16.92 -10.37 15.44
CA GLN A 576 -15.79 -9.80 16.18
C GLN A 576 -14.86 -10.85 16.80
N ASP A 577 -15.34 -12.06 17.01
CA ASP A 577 -14.56 -13.16 17.59
C ASP A 577 -15.08 -14.53 17.09
N PRO A 578 -14.27 -15.27 16.32
CA PRO A 578 -13.11 -14.76 15.58
C PRO A 578 -13.53 -13.63 14.62
N VAL A 579 -12.60 -12.71 14.32
CA VAL A 579 -12.89 -11.58 13.41
C VAL A 579 -13.21 -12.13 12.02
N GLN A 580 -14.36 -11.74 11.47
CA GLN A 580 -14.74 -12.08 10.10
C GLN A 580 -15.83 -11.16 9.55
N GLY A 581 -15.76 -10.90 8.23
CA GLY A 581 -16.82 -10.15 7.54
C GLY A 581 -16.74 -8.64 7.75
N TRP A 582 -15.58 -8.07 7.50
CA TRP A 582 -15.31 -6.64 7.59
C TRP A 582 -14.62 -6.11 6.33
N TYR A 583 -14.75 -4.80 6.11
CA TYR A 583 -14.17 -4.04 5.02
C TYR A 583 -13.69 -2.68 5.52
N TYR A 584 -12.54 -2.22 5.03
CA TYR A 584 -11.92 -0.95 5.38
C TYR A 584 -11.89 -0.03 4.15
N PRO A 585 -12.81 0.94 4.03
CA PRO A 585 -12.75 1.96 2.98
C PRO A 585 -11.54 2.88 3.19
N ASP A 586 -11.13 3.08 4.43
CA ASP A 586 -9.95 3.82 4.87
C ASP A 586 -9.41 3.23 6.17
N ILE A 587 -8.27 3.75 6.67
CA ILE A 587 -7.59 3.22 7.86
C ILE A 587 -8.29 3.55 9.19
N PHE A 588 -9.31 4.41 9.18
CA PHE A 588 -10.02 4.85 10.40
C PHE A 588 -11.38 4.18 10.56
N HIS A 589 -11.98 3.77 9.45
CA HIS A 589 -13.35 3.27 9.44
C HIS A 589 -13.42 1.84 8.94
N ARG A 590 -14.23 1.05 9.60
CA ARG A 590 -14.58 -0.30 9.13
C ARG A 590 -16.08 -0.44 8.97
N GLN A 591 -16.47 -1.25 8.01
CA GLN A 591 -17.85 -1.57 7.69
C GLN A 591 -18.03 -3.08 7.74
N SER A 592 -19.16 -3.56 8.27
CA SER A 592 -19.48 -4.96 8.18
C SER A 592 -19.81 -5.33 6.72
N ALA A 593 -19.20 -6.41 6.24
CA ALA A 593 -19.34 -6.89 4.87
C ALA A 593 -19.65 -8.39 4.87
N PRO A 594 -20.58 -8.89 4.04
CA PRO A 594 -20.93 -10.31 4.06
C PRO A 594 -19.83 -11.16 3.42
N VAL A 595 -19.58 -12.33 4.05
CA VAL A 595 -18.70 -13.38 3.55
C VAL A 595 -19.51 -14.65 3.38
N VAL A 596 -19.53 -15.18 2.17
CA VAL A 596 -20.13 -16.47 1.87
C VAL A 596 -19.04 -17.54 1.90
N LYS A 597 -19.24 -18.59 2.68
CA LYS A 597 -18.30 -19.69 2.85
C LYS A 597 -18.86 -20.98 2.26
N PHE A 598 -18.09 -21.64 1.40
CA PHE A 598 -18.35 -22.98 0.92
C PHE A 598 -17.46 -23.96 1.68
N ASN A 599 -18.04 -24.89 2.39
CA ASN A 599 -17.36 -25.73 3.36
C ASN A 599 -17.25 -27.19 2.89
N ARG A 600 -16.11 -27.82 3.21
CA ARG A 600 -15.90 -29.27 3.08
C ARG A 600 -14.96 -29.77 4.16
N THR A 601 -15.16 -31.01 4.59
CA THR A 601 -14.32 -31.70 5.57
C THR A 601 -13.78 -33.00 4.96
N GLY A 602 -12.52 -33.31 5.21
CA GLY A 602 -11.86 -34.52 4.69
C GLY A 602 -10.34 -34.41 4.67
N THR A 603 -9.68 -35.46 4.22
CA THR A 603 -8.24 -35.39 3.88
C THR A 603 -8.01 -34.79 2.49
N ASN A 604 -9.03 -34.82 1.65
CA ASN A 604 -9.04 -34.21 0.32
C ASN A 604 -10.34 -33.43 0.13
N ALA A 605 -10.26 -32.25 -0.45
CA ALA A 605 -11.43 -31.45 -0.83
C ALA A 605 -11.30 -30.95 -2.26
N ALA A 606 -12.44 -30.90 -2.96
CA ALA A 606 -12.57 -30.20 -4.22
C ALA A 606 -13.86 -29.37 -4.18
N ILE A 607 -13.73 -28.04 -4.33
CA ILE A 607 -14.84 -27.09 -4.32
C ILE A 607 -14.85 -26.37 -5.66
N LEU A 608 -15.83 -26.69 -6.50
CA LEU A 608 -16.07 -26.00 -7.76
C LEU A 608 -17.08 -24.89 -7.52
N SER A 609 -16.65 -23.65 -7.70
CA SER A 609 -17.47 -22.45 -7.45
C SER A 609 -17.70 -21.68 -8.73
N ALA A 610 -18.88 -21.06 -8.86
CA ALA A 610 -19.14 -20.04 -9.86
C ALA A 610 -19.67 -18.77 -9.20
N VAL A 611 -19.07 -17.62 -9.52
CA VAL A 611 -19.51 -16.28 -9.14
C VAL A 611 -20.01 -15.59 -10.39
N VAL A 612 -21.32 -15.36 -10.45
CA VAL A 612 -22.02 -14.90 -11.66
C VAL A 612 -22.75 -13.60 -11.36
N PRO A 613 -22.17 -12.43 -11.68
CA PRO A 613 -22.87 -11.15 -11.60
C PRO A 613 -23.83 -11.01 -12.78
N THR A 614 -25.00 -10.44 -12.51
CA THR A 614 -25.97 -10.06 -13.54
C THR A 614 -26.25 -8.57 -13.48
N ALA A 615 -26.50 -7.93 -14.61
CA ALA A 615 -26.84 -6.51 -14.69
C ALA A 615 -28.32 -6.25 -14.29
N THR A 616 -29.14 -7.27 -14.41
CA THR A 616 -30.59 -7.21 -14.16
C THR A 616 -31.03 -8.46 -13.38
N THR A 617 -32.33 -8.72 -13.35
CA THR A 617 -32.94 -9.89 -12.67
C THR A 617 -32.77 -11.20 -13.44
N GLU A 618 -31.78 -11.33 -14.33
CA GLU A 618 -31.52 -12.55 -15.11
C GLU A 618 -31.40 -13.78 -14.21
N ALA A 619 -32.02 -14.88 -14.64
CA ALA A 619 -31.88 -16.16 -13.97
C ALA A 619 -30.54 -16.81 -14.34
N VAL A 620 -29.93 -17.46 -13.36
CA VAL A 620 -28.73 -18.27 -13.55
C VAL A 620 -29.05 -19.72 -13.25
N THR A 621 -28.79 -20.61 -14.23
CA THR A 621 -28.99 -22.05 -14.08
C THR A 621 -27.78 -22.80 -14.64
N TYR A 622 -27.57 -24.02 -14.17
CA TYR A 622 -26.53 -24.89 -14.72
C TYR A 622 -26.96 -26.35 -14.79
N LYS A 623 -26.31 -27.10 -15.68
CA LYS A 623 -26.36 -28.55 -15.75
C LYS A 623 -24.94 -29.10 -15.76
N THR A 624 -24.75 -30.26 -15.19
CA THR A 624 -23.44 -30.94 -15.18
C THR A 624 -23.54 -32.28 -15.90
N ARG A 625 -22.46 -32.67 -16.56
CA ARG A 625 -22.33 -33.99 -17.22
C ARG A 625 -20.88 -34.42 -17.21
N THR A 626 -20.66 -35.73 -17.23
CA THR A 626 -19.33 -36.34 -17.41
C THR A 626 -19.32 -37.14 -18.70
N VAL A 627 -18.36 -36.85 -19.57
CA VAL A 627 -18.18 -37.53 -20.85
C VAL A 627 -16.71 -37.91 -21.01
N SER A 628 -16.42 -39.20 -21.19
CA SER A 628 -15.04 -39.68 -21.37
C SER A 628 -14.07 -39.21 -20.27
N GLY A 629 -14.50 -39.25 -19.02
CA GLY A 629 -13.71 -38.80 -17.85
C GLY A 629 -13.54 -37.30 -17.68
N MET A 630 -14.08 -36.50 -18.59
CA MET A 630 -14.08 -35.02 -18.49
C MET A 630 -15.40 -34.52 -17.91
N PHE A 631 -15.32 -33.58 -16.99
CA PHE A 631 -16.51 -32.98 -16.37
C PHE A 631 -16.86 -31.68 -17.10
N PHE A 632 -18.14 -31.46 -17.31
CA PHE A 632 -18.66 -30.28 -17.99
C PHE A 632 -19.70 -29.56 -17.14
N VAL A 633 -19.70 -28.25 -17.21
CA VAL A 633 -20.74 -27.38 -16.67
C VAL A 633 -21.34 -26.57 -17.82
N ASP A 634 -22.58 -26.80 -18.12
CA ASP A 634 -23.38 -26.04 -19.08
C ASP A 634 -24.15 -24.98 -18.29
N LEU A 635 -23.68 -23.73 -18.33
CA LEU A 635 -24.21 -22.61 -17.57
C LEU A 635 -25.05 -21.71 -18.48
N THR A 636 -26.18 -21.23 -17.95
CA THR A 636 -27.07 -20.30 -18.64
C THR A 636 -27.30 -19.06 -17.76
N VAL A 637 -27.07 -17.87 -18.32
CA VAL A 637 -27.28 -16.55 -17.69
C VAL A 637 -28.25 -15.76 -18.59
N GLY A 638 -29.50 -15.71 -18.22
CA GLY A 638 -30.55 -15.18 -19.09
C GLY A 638 -30.61 -15.95 -20.41
N ALA A 639 -30.36 -15.29 -21.53
CA ALA A 639 -30.28 -15.91 -22.86
C ALA A 639 -28.88 -16.40 -23.24
N ARG A 640 -27.83 -16.04 -22.48
CA ARG A 640 -26.44 -16.36 -22.80
C ARG A 640 -26.06 -17.72 -22.22
N LYS A 641 -25.26 -18.47 -22.96
CA LYS A 641 -24.82 -19.81 -22.57
C LYS A 641 -23.30 -19.92 -22.61
N ALA A 642 -22.75 -20.73 -21.74
CA ALA A 642 -21.34 -21.10 -21.75
C ALA A 642 -21.17 -22.56 -21.31
N THR A 643 -20.38 -23.31 -22.06
CA THR A 643 -19.98 -24.67 -21.67
C THR A 643 -18.53 -24.64 -21.18
N ILE A 644 -18.35 -24.99 -19.92
CA ILE A 644 -17.06 -25.04 -19.25
C ILE A 644 -16.63 -26.50 -19.14
N ARG A 645 -15.41 -26.81 -19.53
CA ARG A 645 -14.79 -28.11 -19.37
C ARG A 645 -13.80 -28.07 -18.21
N VAL A 646 -13.90 -29.03 -17.32
CA VAL A 646 -12.92 -29.33 -16.27
C VAL A 646 -12.14 -30.57 -16.68
N LEU A 647 -10.86 -30.42 -16.89
CA LEU A 647 -9.95 -31.52 -17.21
C LEU A 647 -9.63 -32.38 -15.97
N PRO A 648 -9.16 -33.62 -16.11
CA PRO A 648 -8.80 -34.48 -14.96
C PRO A 648 -7.75 -33.85 -14.03
N ASP A 649 -6.84 -33.02 -14.55
CA ASP A 649 -5.84 -32.29 -13.77
C ASP A 649 -6.40 -31.04 -13.10
N GLY A 650 -7.68 -30.74 -13.30
CA GLY A 650 -8.41 -29.59 -12.72
C GLY A 650 -8.44 -28.35 -13.58
N ARG A 651 -7.70 -28.27 -14.67
CA ARG A 651 -7.70 -27.09 -15.55
C ARG A 651 -9.09 -26.81 -16.11
N LEU A 652 -9.42 -25.54 -16.14
CA LEU A 652 -10.69 -25.02 -16.62
C LEU A 652 -10.52 -24.39 -18.01
N SER A 653 -11.48 -24.64 -18.90
CA SER A 653 -11.53 -23.97 -20.20
C SER A 653 -12.98 -23.80 -20.68
N ARG A 654 -13.26 -22.73 -21.43
CA ARG A 654 -14.51 -22.57 -22.17
C ARG A 654 -14.43 -23.35 -23.47
N ILE A 655 -15.55 -24.01 -23.86
CA ILE A 655 -15.66 -24.73 -25.13
C ILE A 655 -16.60 -23.99 -26.07
N SER A 656 -17.72 -23.44 -25.56
CA SER A 656 -18.70 -22.71 -26.35
C SER A 656 -19.24 -21.50 -25.56
#